data_930293fa434e9836965ec062cd45d4af
#
_entry.id   930293fa434e9836965ec062cd45d4af
#
_cell.length_a   1.000
_cell.length_b   1.000
_cell.length_c   1.000
_cell.angle_alpha   90.00
_cell.angle_beta   90.00
_cell.angle_gamma   90.00
#
_symmetry.space_group_name_H-M   'P 1'
#
loop_
_entity.id
_entity.type
_entity.pdbx_description
1 polymer ?
#
loop_
_entity_poly.entity_id
_entity_poly.type
_entity_poly.pdbx_seq_one_letter_code
_entity_poly.pdbx_strand_id
1 'polypeptide(L)'
;MAKRRQQQTFAEVAEVELTSGDYDDFASFAESHLFIQTKRGELSPFKLNKSQLLRQKMLDEMEAADVPIRVWEAKARQAGCSTHIQGWMFHRCITRRDEVALIAAHADHSVHSIFTKAKLFYDNLPTRLQPLTKYNNRAELDFRAPTGATGLRSRLTVMTAKSAEDARGTTARLAHFSEVAFYKQPERYFLATLQSMPDGPGTFAYAESTCNGSGDFHHTMYLNARVWNDKPYPWMCLKEKYPGDPDSAWYAHFTPWFIVEGYEKALICSEAEFVVSLDAAERELLDKFGEWISLESLSWRRATIATKCGGSIERFHQEYPSTDEEAFSASGSPVFDLASVREQKEVYGCWCDLCLPYAGAKRPEKNVCPPHGWYEIRDESDYPRGRERMYSTYAPVLDEVMPGNGRLSVWEHPKPGVRYIVSADVSKGTGSKDWDHLYVCNLATLEQVAEWRGKIELDELAPLCLLVALHYNNAILAPEVTGLGAGLIALLERSRYFNLYRRVTTDTIGGPTVMLGWDTTRKTKPAMVGLTQRALKEGYIKVRSKQVLDEMEAYTRTVLYSKDGIDSLQAKMGAPPGKNDDACVAAMIATAVAHYTPGGMSKINAEQVDMEKALDHRRWSSNDWSDYEKQSVMLRRVMSGKRRQ
;
A
#
# COMPACT_ATOMS: atom_id res chain seq x y z
N MET A 1 25.95 -57.40 10.75
CA MET A 1 26.34 -57.76 9.36
C MET A 1 26.31 -56.49 8.53
N ALA A 2 27.46 -55.86 8.35
CA ALA A 2 27.62 -54.64 7.57
C ALA A 2 27.73 -55.01 6.09
N LYS A 3 26.79 -54.53 5.27
CA LYS A 3 26.92 -54.59 3.81
C LYS A 3 28.05 -53.65 3.38
N ARG A 4 29.17 -54.21 2.98
CA ARG A 4 30.20 -53.49 2.22
C ARG A 4 29.57 -52.95 0.95
N ARG A 5 29.40 -51.65 0.85
CA ARG A 5 29.23 -50.94 -0.44
C ARG A 5 30.57 -51.08 -1.18
N GLN A 6 30.52 -51.71 -2.33
CA GLN A 6 31.63 -51.70 -3.29
C GLN A 6 31.97 -50.24 -3.62
N GLN A 7 33.20 -49.87 -3.31
CA GLN A 7 33.79 -48.64 -3.84
C GLN A 7 33.98 -48.86 -5.36
N GLN A 8 33.09 -48.32 -6.16
CA GLN A 8 33.37 -48.10 -7.57
C GLN A 8 34.51 -47.10 -7.66
N THR A 9 35.56 -47.49 -8.36
CA THR A 9 36.75 -46.68 -8.61
C THR A 9 36.35 -45.44 -9.42
N PHE A 10 36.78 -44.29 -8.98
CA PHE A 10 36.52 -42.96 -9.52
C PHE A 10 36.90 -42.72 -11.00
N ALA A 11 37.44 -43.74 -11.68
CA ALA A 11 37.87 -43.67 -13.07
C ALA A 11 36.76 -43.96 -14.11
N GLU A 12 35.57 -44.38 -13.70
CA GLU A 12 34.45 -44.77 -14.59
C GLU A 12 33.19 -43.92 -14.41
N VAL A 13 33.29 -42.76 -13.79
CA VAL A 13 32.21 -41.75 -13.97
C VAL A 13 32.48 -41.14 -15.34
N ALA A 14 31.95 -41.80 -16.37
CA ALA A 14 31.83 -41.29 -17.71
C ALA A 14 31.45 -39.81 -17.66
N GLU A 15 32.20 -38.96 -18.37
CA GLU A 15 31.64 -37.71 -18.88
C GLU A 15 30.26 -38.07 -19.42
N VAL A 16 29.20 -37.63 -18.72
CA VAL A 16 27.86 -37.66 -19.28
C VAL A 16 27.98 -36.70 -20.47
N GLU A 17 28.26 -37.22 -21.66
CA GLU A 17 27.96 -36.54 -22.90
C GLU A 17 26.45 -36.36 -22.87
N LEU A 18 26.03 -35.21 -22.34
CA LEU A 18 24.68 -34.68 -22.50
C LEU A 18 24.52 -34.50 -24.02
N THR A 19 23.94 -35.51 -24.67
CA THR A 19 23.59 -35.41 -26.08
C THR A 19 22.58 -34.26 -26.21
N SER A 20 23.01 -33.22 -26.88
CA SER A 20 22.27 -32.01 -27.17
C SER A 20 20.94 -32.38 -27.84
N GLY A 21 19.80 -31.98 -27.26
CA GLY A 21 18.51 -32.08 -27.86
C GLY A 21 17.35 -32.29 -26.87
N ASP A 22 17.43 -33.30 -25.99
CA ASP A 22 16.36 -33.65 -25.06
C ASP A 22 16.44 -32.85 -23.73
N TYR A 23 17.52 -32.10 -23.49
CA TYR A 23 17.82 -31.45 -22.23
C TYR A 23 17.77 -29.91 -22.29
N ASP A 24 17.67 -29.33 -23.48
CA ASP A 24 17.65 -27.89 -23.66
C ASP A 24 16.26 -27.31 -23.38
N ASP A 25 15.18 -28.09 -23.66
CA ASP A 25 13.80 -27.69 -23.33
C ASP A 25 13.46 -28.04 -21.88
N PHE A 26 13.31 -27.00 -21.05
CA PHE A 26 12.96 -27.17 -19.64
C PHE A 26 11.62 -27.88 -19.43
N ALA A 27 10.60 -27.61 -20.25
CA ALA A 27 9.27 -28.19 -20.05
C ALA A 27 9.29 -29.72 -20.23
N SER A 28 9.93 -30.21 -21.29
CA SER A 28 10.13 -31.65 -21.55
C SER A 28 11.01 -32.30 -20.50
N PHE A 29 12.09 -31.63 -20.06
CA PHE A 29 12.96 -32.11 -18.99
C PHE A 29 12.19 -32.24 -17.66
N ALA A 30 11.40 -31.24 -17.31
CA ALA A 30 10.64 -31.22 -16.07
C ALA A 30 9.59 -32.36 -16.02
N GLU A 31 8.83 -32.56 -17.10
CA GLU A 31 7.84 -33.63 -17.19
C GLU A 31 8.49 -35.03 -17.11
N SER A 32 9.67 -35.20 -17.70
CA SER A 32 10.35 -36.48 -17.76
C SER A 32 11.17 -36.83 -16.51
N HIS A 33 11.73 -35.84 -15.81
CA HIS A 33 12.76 -36.07 -14.80
C HIS A 33 12.56 -35.38 -13.46
N LEU A 34 11.67 -34.36 -13.37
CA LEU A 34 11.41 -33.67 -12.11
C LEU A 34 10.10 -34.14 -11.49
N PHE A 35 10.06 -34.17 -10.17
CA PHE A 35 8.88 -34.54 -9.41
C PHE A 35 8.49 -33.43 -8.46
N ILE A 36 7.21 -33.23 -8.30
CA ILE A 36 6.60 -32.28 -7.35
C ILE A 36 5.70 -33.03 -6.38
N GLN A 37 5.54 -32.48 -5.19
CA GLN A 37 4.53 -32.93 -4.26
C GLN A 37 3.20 -32.20 -4.54
N THR A 38 2.16 -32.94 -4.86
CA THR A 38 0.81 -32.40 -5.09
C THR A 38 0.19 -31.86 -3.78
N LYS A 39 -0.89 -31.09 -3.87
CA LYS A 39 -1.65 -30.63 -2.70
C LYS A 39 -2.20 -31.78 -1.83
N ARG A 40 -2.26 -33.00 -2.36
CA ARG A 40 -2.66 -34.23 -1.65
C ARG A 40 -1.49 -34.95 -0.97
N GLY A 41 -0.28 -34.42 -1.13
CA GLY A 41 0.93 -35.02 -0.60
C GLY A 41 1.54 -36.12 -1.49
N GLU A 42 0.97 -36.39 -2.64
CA GLU A 42 1.44 -37.41 -3.59
C GLU A 42 2.59 -36.88 -4.43
N LEU A 43 3.54 -37.74 -4.76
CA LEU A 43 4.60 -37.42 -5.71
C LEU A 43 4.08 -37.58 -7.14
N SER A 44 4.27 -36.56 -7.97
CA SER A 44 3.83 -36.54 -9.36
C SER A 44 4.92 -35.93 -10.27
N PRO A 45 5.04 -36.39 -11.53
CA PRO A 45 5.89 -35.74 -12.51
C PRO A 45 5.57 -34.23 -12.62
N PHE A 46 6.59 -33.42 -12.83
CA PHE A 46 6.42 -31.98 -12.92
C PHE A 46 6.00 -31.56 -14.32
N LYS A 47 4.72 -31.75 -14.62
CA LYS A 47 4.10 -31.22 -15.84
C LYS A 47 3.71 -29.77 -15.63
N LEU A 48 4.16 -28.87 -16.51
CA LEU A 48 3.84 -27.45 -16.43
C LEU A 48 2.33 -27.22 -16.67
N ASN A 49 1.71 -26.47 -15.78
CA ASN A 49 0.33 -26.03 -15.92
C ASN A 49 0.21 -24.81 -16.87
N LYS A 50 -1.05 -24.39 -17.22
CA LYS A 50 -1.30 -23.28 -18.15
C LYS A 50 -0.53 -22.01 -17.79
N SER A 51 -0.55 -21.61 -16.51
CA SER A 51 0.14 -20.38 -16.06
C SER A 51 1.67 -20.51 -16.18
N GLN A 52 2.19 -21.70 -15.94
CA GLN A 52 3.63 -21.99 -16.06
C GLN A 52 4.07 -22.06 -17.52
N LEU A 53 3.23 -22.60 -18.41
CA LEU A 53 3.50 -22.65 -19.86
C LEU A 53 3.54 -21.23 -20.47
N LEU A 54 2.63 -20.33 -20.08
CA LEU A 54 2.66 -18.94 -20.54
C LEU A 54 3.93 -18.23 -20.09
N ARG A 55 4.33 -18.45 -18.84
CA ARG A 55 5.58 -17.91 -18.29
C ARG A 55 6.81 -18.50 -18.98
N GLN A 56 6.83 -19.84 -19.18
CA GLN A 56 7.93 -20.51 -19.86
C GLN A 56 8.11 -19.98 -21.28
N LYS A 57 7.02 -19.83 -22.03
CA LYS A 57 7.08 -19.23 -23.37
C LYS A 57 7.78 -17.87 -23.38
N MET A 58 7.45 -16.99 -22.44
CA MET A 58 8.14 -15.69 -22.32
C MET A 58 9.62 -15.84 -22.00
N LEU A 59 10.01 -16.76 -21.11
CA LEU A 59 11.40 -17.02 -20.77
C LEU A 59 12.17 -17.57 -21.97
N ASP A 60 11.59 -18.49 -22.74
CA ASP A 60 12.20 -19.07 -23.94
C ASP A 60 12.41 -18.01 -25.03
N GLU A 61 11.41 -17.12 -25.22
CA GLU A 61 11.52 -16.01 -26.16
C GLU A 61 12.64 -15.03 -25.76
N MET A 62 12.78 -14.72 -24.46
CA MET A 62 13.86 -13.86 -23.94
C MET A 62 15.23 -14.53 -24.09
N GLU A 63 15.33 -15.82 -23.82
CA GLU A 63 16.57 -16.58 -24.00
C GLU A 63 16.96 -16.63 -25.47
N ALA A 64 16.01 -16.89 -26.38
CA ALA A 64 16.22 -16.89 -27.82
C ALA A 64 16.61 -15.50 -28.38
N ALA A 65 16.16 -14.43 -27.76
CA ALA A 65 16.54 -13.06 -28.09
C ALA A 65 17.91 -12.64 -27.53
N ASP A 66 18.59 -13.53 -26.80
CA ASP A 66 19.89 -13.31 -26.15
C ASP A 66 19.94 -12.05 -25.30
N VAL A 67 18.85 -11.81 -24.51
CA VAL A 67 18.74 -10.67 -23.58
C VAL A 67 18.84 -11.13 -22.13
N PRO A 68 19.28 -10.26 -21.20
CA PRO A 68 19.19 -10.55 -19.76
C PRO A 68 17.73 -10.77 -19.37
N ILE A 69 17.43 -11.88 -18.72
CA ILE A 69 16.08 -12.16 -18.23
C ILE A 69 15.86 -11.40 -16.92
N ARG A 70 14.98 -10.42 -16.92
CA ARG A 70 14.59 -9.61 -15.76
C ARG A 70 13.08 -9.51 -15.72
N VAL A 71 12.43 -10.32 -14.89
CA VAL A 71 10.95 -10.39 -14.84
C VAL A 71 10.43 -9.97 -13.48
N TRP A 72 9.42 -9.11 -13.50
CA TRP A 72 8.68 -8.68 -12.34
C TRP A 72 7.23 -9.14 -12.44
N GLU A 73 6.87 -10.17 -11.65
CA GLU A 73 5.54 -10.78 -11.71
C GLU A 73 4.66 -10.43 -10.52
N ALA A 74 3.46 -9.94 -10.81
CA ALA A 74 2.33 -9.90 -9.89
C ALA A 74 1.40 -11.09 -10.20
N LYS A 75 0.90 -11.78 -9.17
CA LYS A 75 0.21 -13.07 -9.38
C LYS A 75 -0.91 -13.33 -8.39
N ALA A 76 -1.89 -14.12 -8.80
CA ALA A 76 -2.80 -14.77 -7.89
C ALA A 76 -2.07 -15.78 -6.98
N ARG A 77 -2.64 -16.02 -5.81
CA ARG A 77 -2.09 -16.97 -4.82
C ARG A 77 -2.00 -18.37 -5.41
N GLN A 78 -0.95 -19.11 -5.01
CA GLN A 78 -0.72 -20.50 -5.41
C GLN A 78 -0.70 -20.79 -6.92
N ALA A 79 -0.28 -19.85 -7.74
CA ALA A 79 -0.13 -20.00 -9.19
C ALA A 79 1.03 -20.91 -9.63
N GLY A 80 1.72 -21.55 -8.68
CA GLY A 80 2.84 -22.44 -8.98
C GLY A 80 4.12 -21.74 -9.47
N CYS A 81 4.18 -20.41 -9.39
CA CYS A 81 5.31 -19.61 -9.86
C CYS A 81 6.62 -20.03 -9.22
N SER A 82 6.73 -19.98 -7.89
CA SER A 82 7.96 -20.34 -7.18
C SER A 82 8.46 -21.77 -7.50
N THR A 83 7.54 -22.72 -7.72
CA THR A 83 7.92 -24.09 -8.10
C THR A 83 8.50 -24.12 -9.52
N HIS A 84 7.88 -23.38 -10.44
CA HIS A 84 8.34 -23.29 -11.82
C HIS A 84 9.74 -22.66 -11.92
N ILE A 85 9.92 -21.47 -11.34
CA ILE A 85 11.19 -20.74 -11.39
C ILE A 85 12.33 -21.52 -10.72
N GLN A 86 12.04 -22.17 -9.60
CA GLN A 86 13.03 -23.03 -8.94
C GLN A 86 13.40 -24.26 -9.78
N GLY A 87 12.42 -24.91 -10.41
CA GLY A 87 12.68 -26.03 -11.32
C GLY A 87 13.56 -25.58 -12.50
N TRP A 88 13.25 -24.43 -13.09
CA TRP A 88 14.03 -23.85 -14.17
C TRP A 88 15.48 -23.51 -13.75
N MET A 89 15.65 -22.85 -12.59
CA MET A 89 16.99 -22.56 -12.05
C MET A 89 17.75 -23.83 -11.67
N PHE A 90 17.07 -24.81 -11.09
CA PHE A 90 17.65 -26.11 -10.77
C PHE A 90 18.12 -26.82 -12.03
N HIS A 91 17.31 -26.86 -13.09
CA HIS A 91 17.68 -27.41 -14.39
C HIS A 91 18.95 -26.75 -14.95
N ARG A 92 19.04 -25.42 -14.92
CA ARG A 92 20.22 -24.67 -15.34
C ARG A 92 21.47 -25.06 -14.53
N CYS A 93 21.34 -25.20 -13.22
CA CYS A 93 22.44 -25.55 -12.33
C CYS A 93 22.97 -26.99 -12.57
N ILE A 94 22.15 -27.92 -13.05
CA ILE A 94 22.55 -29.32 -13.27
C ILE A 94 22.91 -29.62 -14.72
N THR A 95 22.56 -28.77 -15.66
CA THR A 95 22.85 -28.93 -17.09
C THR A 95 23.99 -28.02 -17.58
N ARG A 96 24.29 -26.96 -16.86
CA ARG A 96 25.32 -25.97 -17.24
C ARG A 96 26.40 -25.83 -16.16
N ARG A 97 27.59 -25.46 -16.57
CA ARG A 97 28.74 -25.22 -15.68
C ARG A 97 28.73 -23.78 -15.16
N ASP A 98 29.27 -23.60 -13.95
CA ASP A 98 29.53 -22.29 -13.34
C ASP A 98 28.27 -21.45 -13.06
N GLU A 99 27.10 -22.09 -12.97
CA GLU A 99 25.85 -21.40 -12.62
C GLU A 99 25.75 -21.22 -11.11
N VAL A 100 25.60 -19.97 -10.68
CA VAL A 100 25.40 -19.62 -9.29
C VAL A 100 23.98 -19.08 -9.14
N ALA A 101 23.13 -19.86 -8.50
CA ALA A 101 21.73 -19.55 -8.29
C ALA A 101 21.45 -19.15 -6.84
N LEU A 102 20.73 -18.04 -6.68
CA LEU A 102 20.29 -17.51 -5.40
C LEU A 102 18.76 -17.48 -5.34
N ILE A 103 18.18 -18.04 -4.29
CA ILE A 103 16.76 -17.91 -3.97
C ILE A 103 16.63 -17.09 -2.70
N ALA A 104 15.92 -15.97 -2.76
CA ALA A 104 15.62 -15.11 -1.63
C ALA A 104 14.12 -15.17 -1.27
N ALA A 105 13.81 -15.26 0.02
CA ALA A 105 12.44 -15.25 0.51
C ALA A 105 12.29 -14.36 1.74
N HIS A 106 11.06 -13.88 2.01
CA HIS A 106 10.77 -12.91 3.05
C HIS A 106 10.96 -13.43 4.48
N ALA A 107 10.87 -14.76 4.72
CA ALA A 107 10.92 -15.35 6.06
C ALA A 107 11.65 -16.70 6.08
N ASP A 108 12.25 -17.06 7.21
CA ASP A 108 13.05 -18.28 7.38
C ASP A 108 12.25 -19.58 7.12
N HIS A 109 10.99 -19.64 7.55
CA HIS A 109 10.15 -20.80 7.27
C HIS A 109 9.84 -20.92 5.76
N SER A 110 9.72 -19.80 5.06
CA SER A 110 9.52 -19.76 3.61
C SER A 110 10.78 -20.25 2.88
N VAL A 111 11.96 -19.82 3.33
CA VAL A 111 13.25 -20.32 2.85
C VAL A 111 13.32 -21.84 2.93
N HIS A 112 12.98 -22.41 4.09
CA HIS A 112 13.01 -23.86 4.26
C HIS A 112 12.02 -24.58 3.34
N SER A 113 10.78 -24.12 3.27
CA SER A 113 9.75 -24.67 2.38
C SER A 113 10.14 -24.62 0.91
N ILE A 114 10.73 -23.50 0.49
CA ILE A 114 11.21 -23.27 -0.86
C ILE A 114 12.34 -24.25 -1.19
N PHE A 115 13.34 -24.35 -0.32
CA PHE A 115 14.50 -25.20 -0.57
C PHE A 115 14.17 -26.70 -0.57
N THR A 116 13.16 -27.11 0.19
CA THR A 116 12.66 -28.49 0.17
C THR A 116 12.25 -28.94 -1.24
N LYS A 117 11.73 -28.02 -2.08
CA LYS A 117 11.37 -28.32 -3.46
C LYS A 117 12.60 -28.62 -4.31
N ALA A 118 13.65 -27.80 -4.20
CA ALA A 118 14.91 -28.03 -4.92
C ALA A 118 15.56 -29.36 -4.51
N LYS A 119 15.47 -29.73 -3.23
CA LYS A 119 15.93 -31.04 -2.76
C LYS A 119 15.08 -32.18 -3.31
N LEU A 120 13.74 -31.98 -3.37
CA LEU A 120 12.85 -32.97 -3.96
C LEU A 120 13.20 -33.25 -5.42
N PHE A 121 13.54 -32.22 -6.18
CA PHE A 121 14.00 -32.36 -7.56
C PHE A 121 15.28 -33.21 -7.60
N TYR A 122 16.29 -32.85 -6.79
CA TYR A 122 17.55 -33.57 -6.78
C TYR A 122 17.41 -35.01 -6.32
N ASP A 123 16.68 -35.26 -5.23
CA ASP A 123 16.57 -36.60 -4.62
C ASP A 123 15.81 -37.60 -5.52
N ASN A 124 14.97 -37.10 -6.43
CA ASN A 124 14.16 -37.91 -7.36
C ASN A 124 14.75 -37.96 -8.78
N LEU A 125 15.86 -37.29 -9.07
CA LEU A 125 16.52 -37.42 -10.36
C LEU A 125 17.01 -38.86 -10.57
N PRO A 126 16.91 -39.40 -11.78
CA PRO A 126 17.62 -40.64 -12.14
C PRO A 126 19.12 -40.53 -11.80
N THR A 127 19.71 -41.58 -11.24
CA THR A 127 21.10 -41.57 -10.76
C THR A 127 22.08 -41.10 -11.82
N ARG A 128 21.84 -41.42 -13.08
CA ARG A 128 22.66 -40.99 -14.24
C ARG A 128 22.66 -39.46 -14.46
N LEU A 129 21.61 -38.76 -13.99
CA LEU A 129 21.43 -37.31 -14.13
C LEU A 129 21.74 -36.55 -12.83
N GLN A 130 22.00 -37.25 -11.73
CA GLN A 130 22.38 -36.62 -10.47
C GLN A 130 23.85 -36.20 -10.50
N PRO A 131 24.14 -34.88 -10.54
CA PRO A 131 25.53 -34.43 -10.43
C PRO A 131 26.07 -34.72 -9.04
N LEU A 132 27.41 -34.94 -8.96
CA LEU A 132 28.07 -35.06 -7.68
C LEU A 132 27.89 -33.78 -6.86
N THR A 133 27.65 -33.91 -5.56
CA THR A 133 27.53 -32.79 -4.66
C THR A 133 28.65 -32.73 -3.65
N LYS A 134 29.22 -31.52 -3.46
CA LYS A 134 30.14 -31.24 -2.34
C LYS A 134 29.35 -30.98 -1.07
N TYR A 135 28.29 -30.17 -1.19
CA TYR A 135 27.35 -29.88 -0.09
C TYR A 135 25.92 -30.16 -0.55
N ASN A 136 25.20 -30.90 0.28
CA ASN A 136 23.78 -31.14 0.16
C ASN A 136 23.17 -30.97 1.56
N ASN A 137 22.98 -29.73 1.98
CA ASN A 137 22.51 -29.37 3.32
C ASN A 137 21.15 -28.66 3.28
N ARG A 138 20.78 -27.93 4.33
CA ARG A 138 19.45 -27.27 4.44
C ARG A 138 19.35 -25.94 3.69
N ALA A 139 20.47 -25.39 3.20
CA ALA A 139 20.51 -24.07 2.59
C ALA A 139 21.27 -24.05 1.25
N GLU A 140 21.97 -25.14 0.90
CA GLU A 140 22.84 -25.17 -0.27
C GLU A 140 22.88 -26.54 -0.92
N LEU A 141 22.73 -26.55 -2.26
CA LEU A 141 23.09 -27.64 -3.15
C LEU A 141 24.31 -27.17 -3.96
N ASP A 142 25.49 -27.74 -3.69
CA ASP A 142 26.73 -27.39 -4.33
C ASP A 142 27.20 -28.58 -5.22
N PHE A 143 27.13 -28.39 -6.52
CA PHE A 143 27.44 -29.37 -7.55
C PHE A 143 28.94 -29.35 -7.94
N ARG A 144 29.82 -28.84 -7.08
CA ARG A 144 31.24 -29.03 -7.21
C ARG A 144 31.60 -30.45 -6.88
N ALA A 145 32.55 -31.03 -7.64
CA ALA A 145 33.00 -32.34 -7.32
C ALA A 145 33.77 -32.38 -5.98
N PRO A 146 33.74 -33.50 -5.25
CA PRO A 146 34.71 -33.75 -4.19
C PRO A 146 36.15 -33.66 -4.73
N THR A 147 37.12 -33.36 -3.86
CA THR A 147 38.54 -33.12 -4.19
C THR A 147 39.06 -34.01 -5.32
N GLY A 148 39.54 -33.39 -6.41
CA GLY A 148 40.26 -34.08 -7.51
C GLY A 148 39.42 -34.41 -8.75
N ALA A 149 38.11 -34.24 -8.76
CA ALA A 149 37.28 -34.48 -9.94
C ALA A 149 36.78 -33.17 -10.58
N THR A 150 36.56 -33.18 -11.88
CA THR A 150 35.91 -32.08 -12.61
C THR A 150 34.40 -32.15 -12.40
N GLY A 151 33.81 -31.22 -11.64
CA GLY A 151 32.35 -31.11 -11.47
C GLY A 151 31.77 -29.95 -12.27
N LEU A 152 30.46 -29.75 -12.15
CA LEU A 152 29.76 -28.64 -12.80
C LEU A 152 30.15 -27.28 -12.22
N ARG A 153 30.63 -27.21 -10.99
CA ARG A 153 30.94 -25.98 -10.23
C ARG A 153 29.77 -25.05 -10.03
N SER A 154 28.58 -25.52 -10.36
CA SER A 154 27.33 -24.81 -10.16
C SER A 154 26.83 -24.99 -8.74
N ARG A 155 26.07 -24.03 -8.24
CA ARG A 155 25.45 -24.10 -6.90
C ARG A 155 24.10 -23.40 -6.84
N LEU A 156 23.22 -23.89 -5.99
CA LEU A 156 21.94 -23.28 -5.67
C LEU A 156 21.89 -23.03 -4.16
N THR A 157 21.73 -21.77 -3.79
CA THR A 157 21.72 -21.31 -2.39
C THR A 157 20.42 -20.61 -2.08
N VAL A 158 19.93 -20.78 -0.85
CA VAL A 158 18.71 -20.12 -0.36
C VAL A 158 19.05 -19.22 0.82
N MET A 159 18.50 -18.01 0.84
CA MET A 159 18.67 -17.07 1.94
C MET A 159 17.40 -16.31 2.26
N THR A 160 17.33 -15.74 3.47
CA THR A 160 16.25 -14.86 3.88
C THR A 160 16.60 -13.42 3.52
N ALA A 161 15.66 -12.68 2.94
CA ALA A 161 15.82 -11.26 2.61
C ALA A 161 15.68 -10.38 3.87
N LYS A 162 16.50 -10.61 4.91
CA LYS A 162 16.47 -9.88 6.17
C LYS A 162 17.33 -8.62 6.16
N SER A 163 18.52 -8.70 5.59
CA SER A 163 19.44 -7.58 5.52
C SER A 163 20.12 -7.47 4.14
N ALA A 164 20.49 -6.26 3.78
CA ALA A 164 21.21 -5.98 2.55
C ALA A 164 22.67 -6.48 2.61
N GLU A 165 23.23 -6.65 3.82
CA GLU A 165 24.58 -7.17 4.05
C GLU A 165 24.68 -8.63 3.62
N ASP A 166 23.66 -9.43 3.89
CA ASP A 166 23.62 -10.85 3.52
C ASP A 166 23.68 -11.05 1.99
N ALA A 167 23.13 -10.11 1.23
CA ALA A 167 23.08 -10.15 -0.23
C ALA A 167 24.43 -9.82 -0.90
N ARG A 168 25.30 -9.02 -0.26
CA ARG A 168 26.57 -8.52 -0.86
C ARG A 168 27.65 -9.57 -1.05
N GLY A 169 27.55 -10.70 -0.37
CA GLY A 169 28.58 -11.76 -0.40
C GLY A 169 28.45 -12.77 -1.55
N THR A 170 27.42 -12.69 -2.40
CA THR A 170 27.14 -13.71 -3.40
C THR A 170 27.03 -13.11 -4.79
N THR A 171 27.99 -13.45 -5.67
CA THR A 171 27.88 -13.13 -7.10
C THR A 171 26.99 -14.19 -7.75
N ALA A 172 25.70 -13.88 -7.87
CA ALA A 172 24.71 -14.76 -8.50
C ALA A 172 24.55 -14.43 -9.99
N ARG A 173 24.41 -15.44 -10.83
CA ARG A 173 23.99 -15.29 -12.23
C ARG A 173 22.48 -15.47 -12.37
N LEU A 174 21.89 -16.29 -11.49
CA LEU A 174 20.47 -16.59 -11.45
C LEU A 174 19.94 -16.19 -10.08
N ALA A 175 18.92 -15.33 -10.03
CA ALA A 175 18.29 -14.88 -8.79
C ALA A 175 16.77 -15.01 -8.85
N HIS A 176 16.18 -15.61 -7.82
CA HIS A 176 14.75 -15.68 -7.62
C HIS A 176 14.37 -14.98 -6.33
N PHE A 177 13.53 -13.96 -6.41
CA PHE A 177 13.02 -13.19 -5.29
C PHE A 177 11.55 -13.54 -5.07
N SER A 178 11.29 -14.35 -4.06
CA SER A 178 9.95 -14.86 -3.77
C SER A 178 9.23 -14.02 -2.73
N GLU A 179 7.99 -13.61 -3.03
CA GLU A 179 7.11 -12.80 -2.17
C GLU A 179 7.72 -11.44 -1.82
N VAL A 180 8.16 -10.69 -2.84
CA VAL A 180 8.90 -9.41 -2.70
C VAL A 180 8.09 -8.31 -2.03
N ALA A 181 6.74 -8.30 -2.16
CA ALA A 181 5.87 -7.33 -1.51
C ALA A 181 5.95 -7.38 0.02
N PHE A 182 6.46 -8.48 0.60
CA PHE A 182 6.57 -8.69 2.04
C PHE A 182 7.99 -8.51 2.59
N TYR A 183 8.94 -8.05 1.77
CA TYR A 183 10.29 -7.73 2.23
C TYR A 183 10.29 -6.48 3.12
N LYS A 184 11.07 -6.49 4.20
CA LYS A 184 11.12 -5.34 5.14
C LYS A 184 11.82 -4.11 4.57
N GLN A 185 12.85 -4.31 3.77
CA GLN A 185 13.67 -3.25 3.14
C GLN A 185 13.98 -3.65 1.69
N PRO A 186 12.95 -3.75 0.83
CA PRO A 186 13.11 -4.31 -0.51
C PRO A 186 14.11 -3.54 -1.36
N GLU A 187 14.09 -2.20 -1.34
CA GLU A 187 14.96 -1.37 -2.18
C GLU A 187 16.45 -1.64 -1.89
N ARG A 188 16.80 -1.71 -0.60
CA ARG A 188 18.19 -1.96 -0.18
C ARG A 188 18.64 -3.36 -0.53
N TYR A 189 17.76 -4.34 -0.35
CA TYR A 189 18.05 -5.74 -0.66
C TYR A 189 18.26 -5.95 -2.17
N PHE A 190 17.36 -5.41 -2.99
CA PHE A 190 17.47 -5.46 -4.44
C PHE A 190 18.73 -4.76 -4.95
N LEU A 191 18.99 -3.54 -4.48
CA LEU A 191 20.20 -2.80 -4.85
C LEU A 191 21.47 -3.61 -4.56
N ALA A 192 21.58 -4.19 -3.36
CA ALA A 192 22.73 -4.97 -2.96
C ALA A 192 22.92 -6.25 -3.81
N THR A 193 21.81 -6.95 -4.12
CA THR A 193 21.86 -8.19 -4.91
C THR A 193 22.15 -7.90 -6.37
N LEU A 194 21.45 -6.94 -6.97
CA LEU A 194 21.61 -6.65 -8.41
C LEU A 194 22.98 -6.05 -8.74
N GLN A 195 23.57 -5.25 -7.84
CA GLN A 195 24.95 -4.77 -8.02
C GLN A 195 26.00 -5.88 -8.03
N SER A 196 25.71 -7.03 -7.44
CA SER A 196 26.59 -8.19 -7.45
C SER A 196 26.35 -9.14 -8.64
N MET A 197 25.29 -8.91 -9.42
CA MET A 197 24.95 -9.72 -10.59
C MET A 197 25.59 -9.13 -11.85
N PRO A 198 26.12 -9.98 -12.75
CA PRO A 198 26.55 -9.50 -14.06
C PRO A 198 25.36 -8.99 -14.89
N ASP A 199 25.59 -7.94 -15.68
CA ASP A 199 24.65 -7.51 -16.71
C ASP A 199 25.02 -8.17 -18.04
N GLY A 200 24.07 -8.86 -18.66
CA GLY A 200 24.27 -9.47 -19.96
C GLY A 200 23.47 -10.74 -20.17
N PRO A 201 23.50 -11.26 -21.40
CA PRO A 201 22.86 -12.53 -21.76
C PRO A 201 23.25 -13.69 -20.84
N GLY A 202 22.30 -14.60 -20.64
CA GLY A 202 22.50 -15.75 -19.76
C GLY A 202 22.36 -15.43 -18.27
N THR A 203 22.08 -14.18 -17.88
CA THR A 203 21.74 -13.82 -16.51
C THR A 203 20.22 -13.78 -16.32
N PHE A 204 19.78 -14.10 -15.11
CA PHE A 204 18.38 -14.27 -14.78
C PHE A 204 18.05 -13.65 -13.43
N ALA A 205 17.08 -12.75 -13.37
CA ALA A 205 16.49 -12.28 -12.13
C ALA A 205 14.96 -12.28 -12.24
N TYR A 206 14.32 -13.04 -11.38
CA TYR A 206 12.87 -13.19 -11.35
C TYR A 206 12.32 -12.79 -9.99
N ALA A 207 11.52 -11.74 -9.95
CA ALA A 207 10.85 -11.26 -8.76
C ALA A 207 9.35 -11.55 -8.85
N GLU A 208 8.76 -12.17 -7.83
CA GLU A 208 7.36 -12.53 -7.84
C GLU A 208 6.70 -12.29 -6.48
N SER A 209 5.43 -11.87 -6.49
CA SER A 209 4.62 -11.75 -5.30
C SER A 209 3.13 -11.78 -5.58
N THR A 210 2.33 -12.17 -4.57
CA THR A 210 0.97 -11.65 -4.44
C THR A 210 1.05 -10.17 -4.08
N CYS A 211 0.06 -9.37 -4.50
CA CYS A 211 0.09 -7.94 -4.25
C CYS A 211 -0.27 -7.62 -2.80
N ASN A 212 0.38 -6.61 -2.25
CA ASN A 212 0.15 -6.13 -0.88
C ASN A 212 -0.26 -4.64 -0.86
N GLY A 213 -0.81 -4.16 -1.99
CA GLY A 213 -1.34 -2.84 -2.13
C GLY A 213 -0.75 -1.97 -3.21
N SER A 214 -1.41 -0.83 -3.41
CA SER A 214 -0.94 0.20 -4.30
C SER A 214 0.13 1.07 -3.62
N GLY A 215 1.21 1.38 -4.34
CA GLY A 215 2.26 2.31 -3.90
C GLY A 215 3.38 1.72 -3.07
N ASP A 216 3.39 0.41 -2.83
CA ASP A 216 4.54 -0.28 -2.28
C ASP A 216 5.67 -0.45 -3.33
N PHE A 217 6.80 -0.98 -2.91
CA PHE A 217 7.93 -1.24 -3.81
C PHE A 217 7.57 -2.20 -4.93
N HIS A 218 6.79 -3.25 -4.65
CA HIS A 218 6.36 -4.22 -5.65
C HIS A 218 5.50 -3.57 -6.73
N HIS A 219 4.53 -2.74 -6.35
CA HIS A 219 3.70 -1.98 -7.28
C HIS A 219 4.51 -1.00 -8.14
N THR A 220 5.42 -0.24 -7.49
CA THR A 220 6.28 0.73 -8.20
C THR A 220 7.16 0.04 -9.25
N MET A 221 7.78 -1.07 -8.91
CA MET A 221 8.60 -1.84 -9.83
C MET A 221 7.79 -2.48 -10.95
N TYR A 222 6.58 -2.97 -10.64
CA TYR A 222 5.66 -3.50 -11.65
C TYR A 222 5.25 -2.43 -12.66
N LEU A 223 4.92 -1.21 -12.20
CA LEU A 223 4.56 -0.10 -13.08
C LEU A 223 5.73 0.35 -13.95
N ASN A 224 6.96 0.37 -13.42
CA ASN A 224 8.15 0.75 -14.16
C ASN A 224 8.63 -0.32 -15.15
N ALA A 225 8.30 -1.59 -14.91
CA ALA A 225 8.67 -2.67 -15.81
C ALA A 225 7.95 -2.56 -17.16
N ARG A 226 8.66 -2.86 -18.26
CA ARG A 226 8.10 -2.89 -19.63
C ARG A 226 7.25 -4.14 -19.85
N VAL A 227 6.50 -4.15 -20.94
CA VAL A 227 5.83 -5.37 -21.44
C VAL A 227 6.73 -6.05 -22.45
N TRP A 228 6.88 -7.37 -22.35
CA TRP A 228 7.64 -8.13 -23.36
C TRP A 228 6.93 -8.07 -24.71
N ASN A 229 7.69 -7.74 -25.77
CA ASN A 229 7.17 -7.55 -27.13
C ASN A 229 6.07 -6.49 -27.28
N ASP A 230 5.92 -5.59 -26.32
CA ASP A 230 4.89 -4.53 -26.29
C ASP A 230 3.44 -5.06 -26.46
N LYS A 231 3.21 -6.32 -26.06
CA LYS A 231 1.90 -6.98 -26.14
C LYS A 231 1.47 -7.48 -24.77
N PRO A 232 0.78 -6.64 -23.97
CA PRO A 232 0.22 -7.08 -22.70
C PRO A 232 -0.88 -8.14 -22.94
N TYR A 233 -1.01 -9.09 -22.03
CA TYR A 233 -2.18 -9.97 -22.02
C TYR A 233 -3.44 -9.15 -21.70
N PRO A 234 -4.65 -9.61 -22.13
CA PRO A 234 -5.90 -8.87 -21.93
C PRO A 234 -6.22 -8.50 -20.48
N TRP A 235 -5.66 -9.23 -19.53
CA TRP A 235 -5.83 -8.97 -18.09
C TRP A 235 -4.76 -8.06 -17.48
N MET A 236 -3.82 -7.57 -18.27
CA MET A 236 -2.78 -6.61 -17.84
C MET A 236 -3.23 -5.18 -18.11
N CYS A 237 -4.38 -4.78 -17.54
CA CYS A 237 -5.01 -3.48 -17.78
C CYS A 237 -4.16 -2.28 -17.32
N LEU A 238 -3.39 -2.43 -16.23
CA LEU A 238 -2.45 -1.40 -15.80
C LEU A 238 -1.31 -1.23 -16.80
N LYS A 239 -0.85 -2.31 -17.42
CA LYS A 239 0.23 -2.26 -18.40
C LYS A 239 -0.23 -1.72 -19.75
N GLU A 240 -1.50 -1.85 -20.08
CA GLU A 240 -2.10 -1.17 -21.22
C GLU A 240 -2.14 0.34 -21.02
N LYS A 241 -2.48 0.80 -19.79
CA LYS A 241 -2.49 2.24 -19.42
C LYS A 241 -1.09 2.81 -19.19
N TYR A 242 -0.20 2.01 -18.60
CA TYR A 242 1.15 2.39 -18.17
C TYR A 242 2.16 1.36 -18.69
N PRO A 243 2.60 1.46 -19.96
CA PRO A 243 3.46 0.44 -20.60
C PRO A 243 4.82 0.26 -19.91
N GLY A 244 5.20 1.14 -19.01
CA GLY A 244 6.45 1.12 -18.26
C GLY A 244 7.47 2.12 -18.77
N ASP A 245 8.61 2.17 -18.10
CA ASP A 245 9.75 2.97 -18.49
C ASP A 245 10.46 2.27 -19.67
N PRO A 246 10.60 2.89 -20.85
CA PRO A 246 11.29 2.29 -21.99
C PRO A 246 12.75 1.91 -21.70
N ASP A 247 13.39 2.57 -20.75
CA ASP A 247 14.76 2.29 -20.33
C ASP A 247 14.84 1.21 -19.22
N SER A 248 13.70 0.72 -18.73
CA SER A 248 13.68 -0.33 -17.71
C SER A 248 14.29 -1.63 -18.22
N ALA A 249 15.17 -2.23 -17.43
CA ALA A 249 15.65 -3.58 -17.70
C ALA A 249 14.64 -4.68 -17.35
N TRP A 250 13.55 -4.36 -16.63
CA TRP A 250 12.57 -5.31 -16.15
C TRP A 250 11.36 -5.42 -17.07
N TYR A 251 10.81 -6.63 -17.15
CA TYR A 251 9.59 -6.95 -17.88
C TYR A 251 8.48 -7.40 -16.92
N ALA A 252 7.31 -6.78 -17.05
CA ALA A 252 6.14 -7.12 -16.25
C ALA A 252 5.47 -8.41 -16.74
N HIS A 253 5.06 -9.24 -15.80
CA HIS A 253 4.17 -10.37 -16.03
C HIS A 253 3.05 -10.36 -14.99
N PHE A 254 1.84 -10.78 -15.37
CA PHE A 254 0.72 -10.92 -14.45
C PHE A 254 0.02 -12.26 -14.64
N THR A 255 -0.20 -12.97 -13.54
CA THR A 255 -0.90 -14.26 -13.53
C THR A 255 -2.25 -14.14 -12.81
N PRO A 256 -3.39 -14.06 -13.54
CA PRO A 256 -4.72 -14.03 -12.94
C PRO A 256 -5.14 -15.40 -12.40
N TRP A 257 -6.16 -15.40 -11.52
CA TRP A 257 -6.63 -16.64 -10.88
C TRP A 257 -7.18 -17.66 -11.85
N PHE A 258 -7.85 -17.23 -12.91
CA PHE A 258 -8.60 -18.12 -13.82
C PHE A 258 -7.72 -18.94 -14.78
N ILE A 259 -6.43 -18.62 -14.90
CA ILE A 259 -5.47 -19.46 -15.65
C ILE A 259 -4.74 -20.47 -14.75
N VAL A 260 -5.03 -20.47 -13.44
CA VAL A 260 -4.41 -21.38 -12.48
C VAL A 260 -5.19 -22.68 -12.43
N GLU A 261 -4.55 -23.78 -12.81
CA GLU A 261 -5.17 -25.11 -12.77
C GLU A 261 -5.62 -25.51 -11.37
N GLY A 262 -6.77 -26.18 -11.29
CA GLY A 262 -7.39 -26.62 -10.04
C GLY A 262 -8.23 -25.53 -9.35
N TYR A 263 -8.43 -24.39 -10.00
CA TYR A 263 -9.41 -23.37 -9.60
C TYR A 263 -10.72 -23.58 -10.36
N GLU A 264 -11.19 -24.81 -10.32
CA GLU A 264 -12.44 -25.26 -10.93
C GLU A 264 -13.25 -26.06 -9.92
N LYS A 265 -14.56 -25.97 -10.00
CA LYS A 265 -15.51 -26.72 -9.19
C LYS A 265 -16.72 -27.09 -10.02
N ALA A 266 -17.09 -28.37 -10.01
CA ALA A 266 -18.25 -28.86 -10.72
C ALA A 266 -19.51 -28.02 -10.40
N LEU A 267 -20.32 -27.80 -11.42
CA LEU A 267 -21.58 -27.08 -11.30
C LEU A 267 -22.56 -27.93 -10.46
N ILE A 268 -23.35 -27.26 -9.62
CA ILE A 268 -24.42 -27.89 -8.80
C ILE A 268 -25.78 -27.89 -9.51
N CYS A 269 -25.87 -27.28 -10.69
CA CYS A 269 -27.05 -27.18 -11.54
C CYS A 269 -26.65 -27.34 -13.01
N SER A 270 -27.59 -27.35 -13.93
CA SER A 270 -27.28 -27.37 -15.37
C SER A 270 -26.55 -26.10 -15.82
N GLU A 271 -25.76 -26.17 -16.88
CA GLU A 271 -25.06 -25.01 -17.45
C GLU A 271 -26.02 -23.85 -17.76
N ALA A 272 -27.18 -24.15 -18.32
CA ALA A 272 -28.20 -23.15 -18.67
C ALA A 272 -28.71 -22.41 -17.41
N GLU A 273 -29.00 -23.13 -16.34
CA GLU A 273 -29.41 -22.54 -15.06
C GLU A 273 -28.27 -21.71 -14.42
N PHE A 274 -27.04 -22.20 -14.53
CA PHE A 274 -25.88 -21.48 -14.01
C PHE A 274 -25.66 -20.16 -14.74
N VAL A 275 -25.74 -20.16 -16.08
CA VAL A 275 -25.62 -18.96 -16.94
C VAL A 275 -26.69 -17.92 -16.60
N VAL A 276 -27.94 -18.34 -16.37
CA VAL A 276 -29.02 -17.44 -15.94
C VAL A 276 -28.72 -16.82 -14.57
N SER A 277 -28.07 -17.55 -13.68
CA SER A 277 -27.73 -17.10 -12.32
C SER A 277 -26.51 -16.18 -12.22
N LEU A 278 -25.81 -15.91 -13.33
CA LEU A 278 -24.61 -15.06 -13.31
C LEU A 278 -24.96 -13.62 -12.92
N ASP A 279 -24.18 -13.06 -12.02
CA ASP A 279 -24.24 -11.64 -11.69
C ASP A 279 -23.57 -10.76 -12.78
N ALA A 280 -23.67 -9.44 -12.62
CA ALA A 280 -23.12 -8.51 -13.61
C ALA A 280 -21.58 -8.61 -13.73
N ALA A 281 -20.88 -8.80 -12.61
CA ALA A 281 -19.42 -8.91 -12.59
C ALA A 281 -18.96 -10.23 -13.24
N GLU A 282 -19.67 -11.33 -13.02
CA GLU A 282 -19.37 -12.62 -13.65
C GLU A 282 -19.60 -12.60 -15.16
N ARG A 283 -20.66 -11.92 -15.61
CA ARG A 283 -20.90 -11.70 -17.05
C ARG A 283 -19.79 -10.87 -17.68
N GLU A 284 -19.39 -9.80 -17.02
CA GLU A 284 -18.27 -8.96 -17.49
C GLU A 284 -16.96 -9.76 -17.58
N LEU A 285 -16.68 -10.65 -16.61
CA LEU A 285 -15.52 -11.53 -16.68
C LEU A 285 -15.59 -12.49 -17.87
N LEU A 286 -16.74 -13.08 -18.17
CA LEU A 286 -16.93 -13.94 -19.34
C LEU A 286 -16.82 -13.16 -20.64
N ASP A 287 -17.39 -11.95 -20.71
CA ASP A 287 -17.32 -11.10 -21.90
C ASP A 287 -15.86 -10.70 -22.23
N LYS A 288 -15.07 -10.42 -21.20
CA LYS A 288 -13.67 -9.99 -21.36
C LYS A 288 -12.69 -11.16 -21.53
N PHE A 289 -12.92 -12.26 -20.82
CA PHE A 289 -11.93 -13.34 -20.66
C PHE A 289 -12.52 -14.73 -20.91
N GLY A 290 -13.66 -14.84 -21.63
CA GLY A 290 -14.37 -16.10 -21.81
C GLY A 290 -13.57 -17.20 -22.52
N GLU A 291 -12.52 -16.86 -23.27
CA GLU A 291 -11.57 -17.85 -23.83
C GLU A 291 -10.75 -18.57 -22.75
N TRP A 292 -10.67 -17.99 -21.55
CA TRP A 292 -9.81 -18.42 -20.44
C TRP A 292 -10.60 -18.88 -19.21
N ILE A 293 -11.87 -18.46 -19.08
CA ILE A 293 -12.73 -18.71 -17.93
C ILE A 293 -13.82 -19.72 -18.29
N SER A 294 -13.86 -20.85 -17.57
CA SER A 294 -14.97 -21.80 -17.66
C SER A 294 -16.07 -21.49 -16.63
N LEU A 295 -17.26 -22.07 -16.81
CA LEU A 295 -18.34 -21.97 -15.81
C LEU A 295 -17.94 -22.64 -14.49
N GLU A 296 -17.16 -23.71 -14.53
CA GLU A 296 -16.58 -24.38 -13.37
C GLU A 296 -15.61 -23.48 -12.62
N SER A 297 -14.86 -22.63 -13.34
CA SER A 297 -13.98 -21.60 -12.72
C SER A 297 -14.83 -20.57 -11.98
N LEU A 298 -15.95 -20.12 -12.54
CA LEU A 298 -16.89 -19.21 -11.85
C LEU A 298 -17.57 -19.87 -10.65
N SER A 299 -17.92 -21.16 -10.76
CA SER A 299 -18.44 -21.96 -9.64
C SER A 299 -17.42 -22.05 -8.49
N TRP A 300 -16.14 -22.24 -8.83
CA TRP A 300 -15.03 -22.20 -7.85
C TRP A 300 -14.89 -20.80 -7.23
N ARG A 301 -14.97 -19.73 -8.01
CA ARG A 301 -14.93 -18.35 -7.54
C ARG A 301 -15.99 -18.10 -6.47
N ARG A 302 -17.28 -18.43 -6.77
CA ARG A 302 -18.39 -18.29 -5.82
C ARG A 302 -18.14 -19.06 -4.52
N ALA A 303 -17.72 -20.32 -4.64
CA ALA A 303 -17.41 -21.16 -3.49
C ALA A 303 -16.25 -20.59 -2.66
N THR A 304 -15.20 -20.08 -3.30
CA THR A 304 -14.04 -19.51 -2.63
C THR A 304 -14.38 -18.20 -1.91
N ILE A 305 -15.17 -17.33 -2.53
CA ILE A 305 -15.67 -16.10 -1.89
C ILE A 305 -16.46 -16.47 -0.62
N ALA A 306 -17.38 -17.40 -0.72
CA ALA A 306 -18.22 -17.80 0.41
C ALA A 306 -17.44 -18.47 1.54
N THR A 307 -16.51 -19.39 1.21
CA THR A 307 -15.89 -20.27 2.22
C THR A 307 -14.53 -19.77 2.72
N LYS A 308 -13.70 -19.17 1.85
CA LYS A 308 -12.33 -18.76 2.19
C LYS A 308 -12.19 -17.27 2.42
N CYS A 309 -13.03 -16.47 1.75
CA CYS A 309 -12.98 -15.01 1.84
C CYS A 309 -14.05 -14.44 2.77
N GLY A 310 -14.85 -15.29 3.43
CA GLY A 310 -15.89 -14.86 4.37
C GLY A 310 -17.00 -14.04 3.71
N GLY A 311 -17.30 -14.28 2.43
CA GLY A 311 -18.28 -13.54 1.63
C GLY A 311 -17.78 -12.21 1.07
N SER A 312 -16.51 -11.81 1.32
CA SER A 312 -15.95 -10.55 0.82
C SER A 312 -15.32 -10.74 -0.55
N ILE A 313 -15.82 -9.98 -1.51
CA ILE A 313 -15.27 -9.89 -2.88
C ILE A 313 -13.89 -9.20 -2.83
N GLU A 314 -13.71 -8.18 -2.00
CA GLU A 314 -12.43 -7.46 -1.86
C GLU A 314 -11.31 -8.40 -1.39
N ARG A 315 -11.60 -9.29 -0.44
CA ARG A 315 -10.64 -10.33 -0.01
C ARG A 315 -10.34 -11.33 -1.12
N PHE A 316 -11.34 -11.64 -1.95
CA PHE A 316 -11.12 -12.49 -3.11
C PHE A 316 -10.17 -11.80 -4.10
N HIS A 317 -10.41 -10.53 -4.45
CA HIS A 317 -9.56 -9.76 -5.36
C HIS A 317 -8.13 -9.61 -4.84
N GLN A 318 -7.94 -9.49 -3.53
CA GLN A 318 -6.60 -9.43 -2.93
C GLN A 318 -5.79 -10.72 -3.13
N GLU A 319 -6.44 -11.89 -2.98
CA GLU A 319 -5.76 -13.18 -3.05
C GLU A 319 -5.82 -13.81 -4.45
N TYR A 320 -6.88 -13.53 -5.18
CA TYR A 320 -7.23 -14.11 -6.48
C TYR A 320 -7.69 -13.04 -7.47
N PRO A 321 -6.83 -12.09 -7.83
CA PRO A 321 -7.19 -11.02 -8.76
C PRO A 321 -7.38 -11.53 -10.18
N SER A 322 -8.32 -10.90 -10.92
CA SER A 322 -8.59 -11.16 -12.33
C SER A 322 -7.71 -10.30 -13.25
N THR A 323 -7.33 -9.12 -12.78
CA THR A 323 -6.48 -8.18 -13.51
C THR A 323 -5.38 -7.62 -12.60
N ASP A 324 -4.33 -7.07 -13.21
CA ASP A 324 -3.27 -6.38 -12.48
C ASP A 324 -3.80 -5.10 -11.78
N GLU A 325 -4.79 -4.41 -12.37
CA GLU A 325 -5.45 -3.27 -11.74
C GLU A 325 -6.18 -3.69 -10.45
N GLU A 326 -6.92 -4.79 -10.49
CA GLU A 326 -7.61 -5.37 -9.35
C GLU A 326 -6.61 -5.81 -8.26
N ALA A 327 -5.51 -6.45 -8.65
CA ALA A 327 -4.48 -6.95 -7.75
C ALA A 327 -3.84 -5.84 -6.89
N PHE A 328 -3.55 -4.71 -7.49
CA PHE A 328 -2.94 -3.57 -6.78
C PHE A 328 -3.96 -2.65 -6.11
N SER A 329 -5.23 -2.71 -6.49
CA SER A 329 -6.32 -1.97 -5.83
C SER A 329 -6.78 -2.62 -4.53
N ALA A 330 -6.64 -3.93 -4.39
CA ALA A 330 -7.34 -4.75 -3.40
C ALA A 330 -6.66 -4.86 -2.03
N SER A 331 -5.59 -4.13 -1.74
CA SER A 331 -4.93 -4.25 -0.44
C SER A 331 -5.50 -3.32 0.61
N GLY A 332 -6.21 -3.90 1.51
CA GLY A 332 -6.96 -3.24 2.57
C GLY A 332 -8.36 -2.84 2.08
N SER A 333 -9.35 -3.06 2.92
CA SER A 333 -10.71 -2.57 2.65
C SER A 333 -10.65 -1.04 2.61
N PRO A 334 -11.04 -0.37 1.49
CA PRO A 334 -11.12 1.07 1.47
C PRO A 334 -11.95 1.58 2.65
N VAL A 335 -11.44 2.56 3.34
CA VAL A 335 -12.15 3.15 4.48
C VAL A 335 -13.26 4.07 3.98
N PHE A 336 -12.97 4.85 2.95
CA PHE A 336 -13.94 5.77 2.36
C PHE A 336 -14.64 5.15 1.15
N ASP A 337 -15.87 5.58 0.90
CA ASP A 337 -16.60 5.20 -0.31
C ASP A 337 -15.90 5.73 -1.55
N LEU A 338 -15.31 4.83 -2.33
CA LEU A 338 -14.52 5.20 -3.51
C LEU A 338 -15.37 5.90 -4.58
N ALA A 339 -16.66 5.58 -4.68
CA ALA A 339 -17.55 6.24 -5.62
C ALA A 339 -17.70 7.72 -5.25
N SER A 340 -17.97 8.03 -3.97
CA SER A 340 -18.06 9.40 -3.48
C SER A 340 -16.73 10.18 -3.60
N VAL A 341 -15.59 9.52 -3.33
CA VAL A 341 -14.27 10.15 -3.50
C VAL A 341 -13.99 10.47 -4.96
N ARG A 342 -14.26 9.52 -5.87
CA ARG A 342 -14.06 9.70 -7.32
C ARG A 342 -15.03 10.73 -7.88
N GLU A 343 -16.28 10.73 -7.44
CA GLU A 343 -17.24 11.77 -7.81
C GLU A 343 -16.71 13.16 -7.48
N GLN A 344 -16.15 13.37 -6.28
CA GLN A 344 -15.51 14.65 -5.94
C GLN A 344 -14.28 14.96 -6.80
N LYS A 345 -13.55 13.95 -7.29
CA LYS A 345 -12.46 14.16 -8.26
C LYS A 345 -12.95 14.53 -9.66
N GLU A 346 -14.08 13.99 -10.10
CA GLU A 346 -14.55 14.08 -11.49
C GLU A 346 -15.58 15.19 -11.71
N VAL A 347 -16.51 15.38 -10.76
CA VAL A 347 -17.69 16.24 -10.95
C VAL A 347 -17.45 17.66 -10.50
N TYR A 348 -16.62 17.88 -9.53
CA TYR A 348 -16.47 19.19 -8.94
C TYR A 348 -15.33 20.00 -9.56
N GLY A 349 -15.50 20.32 -10.82
CA GLY A 349 -15.08 21.63 -11.26
C GLY A 349 -15.64 22.66 -10.27
N CYS A 350 -14.86 23.64 -9.93
CA CYS A 350 -15.12 24.71 -9.00
C CYS A 350 -16.59 25.18 -8.98
N TRP A 351 -17.19 25.24 -7.79
CA TRP A 351 -18.47 25.90 -7.53
C TRP A 351 -18.29 27.39 -7.21
N CYS A 352 -17.11 27.96 -7.44
CA CYS A 352 -16.84 29.35 -7.19
C CYS A 352 -17.36 30.23 -8.33
N ASP A 353 -17.66 31.48 -8.01
CA ASP A 353 -18.14 32.48 -8.97
C ASP A 353 -17.15 32.73 -10.12
N LEU A 354 -15.86 32.43 -9.93
CA LEU A 354 -14.81 32.56 -10.94
C LEU A 354 -14.84 31.46 -11.99
N CYS A 355 -15.24 30.23 -11.63
CA CYS A 355 -15.30 29.10 -12.55
C CYS A 355 -16.70 28.88 -13.16
N LEU A 356 -17.78 29.36 -12.50
CA LEU A 356 -19.15 29.29 -13.00
C LEU A 356 -19.34 29.84 -14.43
N PRO A 357 -18.70 30.96 -14.83
CA PRO A 357 -18.80 31.45 -16.21
C PRO A 357 -18.28 30.50 -17.27
N TYR A 358 -17.41 29.56 -16.92
CA TYR A 358 -16.81 28.57 -17.83
C TYR A 358 -17.58 27.24 -17.85
N ALA A 359 -18.65 27.09 -17.07
CA ALA A 359 -19.43 25.86 -16.97
C ALA A 359 -20.18 25.47 -18.26
N GLY A 360 -20.25 26.33 -19.26
CA GLY A 360 -20.82 26.05 -20.58
C GLY A 360 -19.83 25.67 -21.67
N ALA A 361 -18.53 25.83 -21.48
CA ALA A 361 -17.50 25.36 -22.41
C ALA A 361 -17.22 23.88 -22.11
N LYS A 362 -16.95 23.05 -23.15
CA LYS A 362 -16.53 21.66 -22.99
C LYS A 362 -15.46 21.60 -21.89
N ARG A 363 -15.81 20.97 -20.76
CA ARG A 363 -14.89 20.78 -19.65
C ARG A 363 -13.62 20.09 -20.16
N PRO A 364 -12.43 20.54 -19.79
CA PRO A 364 -11.26 19.71 -19.95
C PRO A 364 -11.51 18.44 -19.11
N GLU A 365 -11.37 17.29 -19.71
CA GLU A 365 -11.47 15.99 -19.08
C GLU A 365 -10.55 15.98 -17.87
N LYS A 366 -11.09 15.66 -16.69
CA LYS A 366 -10.39 15.40 -15.43
C LYS A 366 -9.76 16.61 -14.73
N ASN A 367 -10.52 17.39 -13.95
CA ASN A 367 -9.83 18.29 -13.01
C ASN A 367 -10.66 18.61 -11.77
N VAL A 368 -10.15 18.18 -10.62
CA VAL A 368 -10.31 18.88 -9.35
C VAL A 368 -9.99 20.36 -9.60
N CYS A 369 -10.81 21.26 -9.07
CA CYS A 369 -10.58 22.69 -9.24
C CYS A 369 -9.19 23.07 -8.70
N PRO A 370 -8.29 23.61 -9.53
CA PRO A 370 -7.01 24.10 -9.02
C PRO A 370 -7.27 25.24 -8.03
N PRO A 371 -6.36 25.49 -7.09
CA PRO A 371 -6.43 26.69 -6.27
C PRO A 371 -6.53 27.94 -7.14
N HIS A 372 -7.30 28.94 -6.69
CA HIS A 372 -7.42 30.23 -7.38
C HIS A 372 -6.19 31.11 -7.21
N GLY A 373 -5.37 30.81 -6.21
CA GLY A 373 -4.08 31.44 -5.98
C GLY A 373 -3.22 30.64 -5.02
N TRP A 374 -1.93 30.89 -5.07
CA TRP A 374 -0.93 30.39 -4.13
C TRP A 374 -0.30 31.57 -3.44
N TYR A 375 -0.18 31.50 -2.14
CA TYR A 375 0.26 32.63 -1.35
C TYR A 375 1.35 32.22 -0.37
N GLU A 376 2.31 33.13 -0.17
CA GLU A 376 3.14 33.13 1.01
C GLU A 376 2.42 33.96 2.07
N ILE A 377 2.12 33.36 3.21
CA ILE A 377 1.54 34.09 4.34
C ILE A 377 2.67 34.54 5.26
N ARG A 378 2.78 35.83 5.48
CA ARG A 378 3.80 36.42 6.34
C ARG A 378 3.17 37.35 7.36
N ASP A 379 3.97 37.66 8.34
CA ASP A 379 3.61 38.62 9.37
C ASP A 379 4.22 39.98 9.06
N GLU A 380 3.36 40.98 8.97
CA GLU A 380 3.76 42.36 8.66
C GLU A 380 3.90 43.24 9.92
N SER A 381 3.73 42.68 11.10
CA SER A 381 3.86 43.44 12.36
C SER A 381 5.27 43.81 12.70
N ASP A 382 5.48 45.00 13.25
CA ASP A 382 6.76 45.49 13.80
C ASP A 382 7.08 44.95 15.22
N TYR A 383 6.72 43.71 15.50
CA TYR A 383 6.91 43.15 16.82
C TYR A 383 8.38 42.88 17.14
N PRO A 384 8.90 43.37 18.28
CA PRO A 384 10.33 43.22 18.64
C PRO A 384 10.74 41.76 18.80
N ARG A 385 11.85 41.35 18.20
CA ARG A 385 12.40 39.98 18.33
C ARG A 385 12.77 39.69 19.79
N GLY A 386 12.57 38.46 20.25
CA GLY A 386 13.03 37.96 21.56
C GLY A 386 12.05 38.14 22.73
N ARG A 387 10.82 38.62 22.49
CA ARG A 387 9.78 38.67 23.53
C ARG A 387 8.72 37.60 23.30
N GLU A 388 8.08 37.14 24.38
CA GLU A 388 6.88 36.29 24.29
C GLU A 388 5.77 37.01 23.50
N ARG A 389 5.27 36.39 22.46
CA ARG A 389 4.41 37.05 21.50
C ARG A 389 2.96 36.59 21.64
N MET A 390 2.05 37.53 21.79
CA MET A 390 0.61 37.30 21.81
C MET A 390 0.05 37.20 20.41
N TYR A 391 -0.95 36.32 20.18
CA TYR A 391 -1.62 36.17 18.89
C TYR A 391 -2.15 37.49 18.31
N SER A 392 -2.61 38.40 19.17
CA SER A 392 -3.16 39.70 18.77
C SER A 392 -2.14 40.66 18.15
N THR A 393 -0.84 40.34 18.23
CA THR A 393 0.23 41.14 17.63
C THR A 393 0.67 40.65 16.26
N TYR A 394 0.10 39.55 15.78
CA TYR A 394 0.36 39.09 14.42
C TYR A 394 -0.53 39.84 13.43
N ALA A 395 0.04 40.26 12.30
CA ALA A 395 -0.66 40.92 11.19
C ALA A 395 -0.47 40.10 9.90
N PRO A 396 -1.37 39.13 9.61
CA PRO A 396 -1.23 38.27 8.46
C PRO A 396 -1.43 39.03 7.14
N VAL A 397 -0.46 38.89 6.24
CA VAL A 397 -0.50 39.39 4.87
C VAL A 397 -0.25 38.25 3.91
N LEU A 398 -0.95 38.23 2.79
CA LEU A 398 -0.81 37.25 1.72
C LEU A 398 -0.12 37.89 0.53
N ASP A 399 1.04 37.37 0.16
CA ASP A 399 1.73 37.71 -1.07
C ASP A 399 1.49 36.60 -2.11
N GLU A 400 0.97 36.94 -3.28
CA GLU A 400 0.74 35.98 -4.35
C GLU A 400 2.07 35.48 -4.92
N VAL A 401 2.20 34.16 -5.04
CA VAL A 401 3.45 33.49 -5.44
C VAL A 401 3.17 32.35 -6.41
N MET A 402 4.21 31.78 -6.99
CA MET A 402 4.09 30.59 -7.85
C MET A 402 3.71 29.34 -7.03
N PRO A 403 2.99 28.36 -7.64
CA PRO A 403 2.64 27.09 -7.01
C PRO A 403 3.86 26.37 -6.45
N GLY A 404 3.71 25.74 -5.28
CA GLY A 404 4.78 24.95 -4.66
C GLY A 404 4.48 24.49 -3.24
N ASN A 405 5.28 23.56 -2.73
CA ASN A 405 5.24 23.18 -1.33
C ASN A 405 5.65 24.36 -0.44
N GLY A 406 5.08 24.44 0.76
CA GLY A 406 5.27 25.56 1.66
C GLY A 406 4.47 26.81 1.28
N ARG A 407 3.52 26.67 0.37
CA ARG A 407 2.60 27.75 -0.04
C ARG A 407 1.19 27.46 0.40
N LEU A 408 0.44 28.51 0.75
CA LEU A 408 -0.97 28.42 1.05
C LEU A 408 -1.75 28.38 -0.29
N SER A 409 -2.36 27.25 -0.57
CA SER A 409 -3.26 27.08 -1.71
C SER A 409 -4.64 27.57 -1.30
N VAL A 410 -5.20 28.57 -2.00
CA VAL A 410 -6.47 29.20 -1.67
C VAL A 410 -7.47 28.98 -2.79
N TRP A 411 -8.63 28.41 -2.47
CA TRP A 411 -9.80 28.30 -3.34
C TRP A 411 -10.82 29.39 -3.04
N GLU A 412 -10.88 29.84 -1.78
CA GLU A 412 -11.82 30.87 -1.37
C GLU A 412 -11.19 31.70 -0.23
N HIS A 413 -11.17 33.02 -0.42
CA HIS A 413 -10.77 33.95 0.63
C HIS A 413 -11.83 34.04 1.75
N PRO A 414 -11.45 34.43 2.96
CA PRO A 414 -12.38 34.51 4.08
C PRO A 414 -13.50 35.53 3.80
N LYS A 415 -14.75 35.10 4.04
CA LYS A 415 -15.93 35.96 3.93
C LYS A 415 -16.31 36.54 5.29
N PRO A 416 -16.72 37.82 5.36
CA PRO A 416 -17.12 38.42 6.62
C PRO A 416 -18.27 37.63 7.29
N GLY A 417 -18.18 37.42 8.60
CA GLY A 417 -19.17 36.70 9.39
C GLY A 417 -19.14 35.17 9.25
N VAL A 418 -18.37 34.61 8.36
CA VAL A 418 -18.21 33.16 8.23
C VAL A 418 -17.18 32.66 9.24
N ARG A 419 -17.50 31.53 9.90
CA ARG A 419 -16.60 30.84 10.82
C ARG A 419 -15.87 29.72 10.10
N TYR A 420 -14.59 29.58 10.39
CA TYR A 420 -13.72 28.59 9.77
C TYR A 420 -13.04 27.69 10.80
N ILE A 421 -12.56 26.54 10.35
CA ILE A 421 -11.70 25.63 11.09
C ILE A 421 -10.36 25.56 10.35
N VAL A 422 -9.26 25.62 11.09
CA VAL A 422 -7.93 25.28 10.66
C VAL A 422 -7.50 24.05 11.46
N SER A 423 -7.46 22.88 10.85
CA SER A 423 -6.89 21.68 11.46
C SER A 423 -5.47 21.47 10.97
N ALA A 424 -4.63 20.88 11.81
CA ALA A 424 -3.24 20.60 11.49
C ALA A 424 -2.88 19.16 11.85
N ASP A 425 -2.31 18.44 10.89
CA ASP A 425 -1.58 17.21 11.14
C ASP A 425 -0.08 17.53 11.13
N VAL A 426 0.64 17.06 12.15
CA VAL A 426 2.02 17.49 12.45
C VAL A 426 2.99 16.34 12.27
N SER A 427 3.91 16.48 11.34
CA SER A 427 4.96 15.51 11.07
C SER A 427 6.03 15.46 12.17
N LYS A 428 6.99 14.56 12.03
CA LYS A 428 8.13 14.42 12.94
C LYS A 428 9.28 15.39 12.62
N GLY A 429 9.01 16.50 11.93
CA GLY A 429 10.01 17.51 11.55
C GLY A 429 10.64 17.25 10.17
N THR A 430 11.61 18.10 9.81
CA THR A 430 12.21 18.16 8.45
C THR A 430 12.87 16.87 7.97
N GLY A 431 13.28 15.99 8.88
CA GLY A 431 13.84 14.65 8.56
C GLY A 431 12.81 13.54 8.36
N SER A 432 11.52 13.82 8.55
CA SER A 432 10.45 12.83 8.42
C SER A 432 10.08 12.56 6.96
N LYS A 433 9.52 11.37 6.69
CA LYS A 433 8.83 11.08 5.42
C LYS A 433 7.45 11.74 5.36
N ASP A 434 6.83 12.01 6.52
CA ASP A 434 5.51 12.61 6.67
C ASP A 434 5.58 14.12 6.44
N TRP A 435 4.45 14.75 6.14
CA TRP A 435 4.34 16.17 5.87
C TRP A 435 3.51 16.87 6.94
N ASP A 436 3.85 18.13 7.25
CA ASP A 436 2.94 18.99 7.97
C ASP A 436 1.85 19.46 7.03
N HIS A 437 0.59 19.33 7.45
CA HIS A 437 -0.55 19.71 6.64
C HIS A 437 -1.56 20.54 7.43
N LEU A 438 -1.92 21.71 6.89
CA LEU A 438 -3.02 22.53 7.39
C LEU A 438 -4.19 22.40 6.41
N TYR A 439 -5.36 22.07 6.94
CA TYR A 439 -6.61 22.00 6.18
C TYR A 439 -7.57 23.08 6.70
N VAL A 440 -8.07 23.92 5.81
CA VAL A 440 -8.98 25.02 6.17
C VAL A 440 -10.35 24.79 5.53
N CYS A 441 -11.40 24.80 6.34
CA CYS A 441 -12.77 24.66 5.83
C CYS A 441 -13.75 25.60 6.53
N ASN A 442 -14.87 25.83 5.86
CA ASN A 442 -16.03 26.51 6.44
C ASN A 442 -16.66 25.61 7.51
N LEU A 443 -16.85 26.12 8.73
CA LEU A 443 -17.41 25.38 9.86
C LEU A 443 -18.82 24.84 9.59
N ALA A 444 -19.66 25.58 8.88
CA ALA A 444 -21.06 25.25 8.66
C ALA A 444 -21.28 24.30 7.47
N THR A 445 -20.47 24.42 6.41
CA THR A 445 -20.65 23.69 5.15
C THR A 445 -19.63 22.57 4.93
N LEU A 446 -18.57 22.50 5.73
CA LEU A 446 -17.40 21.62 5.54
C LEU A 446 -16.74 21.74 4.16
N GLU A 447 -16.95 22.87 3.47
CA GLU A 447 -16.30 23.16 2.22
C GLU A 447 -14.87 23.61 2.45
N GLN A 448 -13.90 22.90 1.84
CA GLN A 448 -12.50 23.28 1.88
C GLN A 448 -12.28 24.61 1.19
N VAL A 449 -11.59 25.53 1.84
CA VAL A 449 -11.32 26.86 1.31
C VAL A 449 -9.85 27.14 1.10
N ALA A 450 -8.98 26.48 1.88
CA ALA A 450 -7.54 26.57 1.69
C ALA A 450 -6.83 25.34 2.25
N GLU A 451 -5.56 25.18 1.89
CA GLU A 451 -4.63 24.23 2.50
C GLU A 451 -3.19 24.74 2.43
N TRP A 452 -2.39 24.30 3.37
CA TRP A 452 -0.94 24.46 3.33
C TRP A 452 -0.26 23.12 3.58
N ARG A 453 0.82 22.85 2.84
CA ARG A 453 1.62 21.64 2.99
C ARG A 453 3.09 21.96 2.90
N GLY A 454 3.86 21.51 3.88
CA GLY A 454 5.30 21.76 3.93
C GLY A 454 6.02 20.85 4.92
N LYS A 455 7.29 21.12 5.11
CA LYS A 455 8.13 20.51 6.14
C LYS A 455 8.94 21.62 6.80
N ILE A 456 8.52 22.02 7.97
CA ILE A 456 9.16 23.10 8.74
C ILE A 456 9.29 22.69 10.20
N GLU A 457 10.09 23.41 10.97
CA GLU A 457 10.24 23.17 12.39
C GLU A 457 9.05 23.74 13.17
N LEU A 458 8.82 23.24 14.37
CA LEU A 458 7.64 23.61 15.18
C LEU A 458 7.59 25.10 15.54
N ASP A 459 8.73 25.74 15.71
CA ASP A 459 8.83 27.18 15.99
C ASP A 459 8.46 28.06 14.80
N GLU A 460 8.51 27.53 13.59
CA GLU A 460 7.99 28.15 12.36
C GLU A 460 6.53 27.75 12.11
N LEU A 461 6.15 26.50 12.43
CA LEU A 461 4.80 26.00 12.22
C LEU A 461 3.78 26.69 13.14
N ALA A 462 4.12 26.97 14.39
CA ALA A 462 3.22 27.62 15.33
C ALA A 462 2.81 29.05 14.87
N PRO A 463 3.74 29.95 14.49
CA PRO A 463 3.39 31.23 13.87
C PRO A 463 2.56 31.07 12.60
N LEU A 464 2.89 30.13 11.72
CA LEU A 464 2.13 29.86 10.50
C LEU A 464 0.67 29.46 10.80
N CYS A 465 0.45 28.56 11.74
CA CYS A 465 -0.91 28.19 12.17
C CYS A 465 -1.69 29.39 12.67
N LEU A 466 -1.05 30.29 13.44
CA LEU A 466 -1.69 31.51 13.93
C LEU A 466 -2.03 32.47 12.78
N LEU A 467 -1.10 32.70 11.86
CA LEU A 467 -1.33 33.59 10.71
C LEU A 467 -2.50 33.09 9.86
N VAL A 468 -2.55 31.80 9.55
CA VAL A 468 -3.67 31.21 8.79
C VAL A 468 -4.98 31.31 9.56
N ALA A 469 -4.98 31.01 10.85
CA ALA A 469 -6.20 31.12 11.67
C ALA A 469 -6.71 32.56 11.81
N LEU A 470 -5.82 33.53 11.97
CA LEU A 470 -6.15 34.97 12.02
C LEU A 470 -6.70 35.46 10.67
N HIS A 471 -6.06 35.06 9.56
CA HIS A 471 -6.53 35.40 8.23
C HIS A 471 -7.95 34.89 7.98
N TYR A 472 -8.27 33.66 8.38
CA TYR A 472 -9.61 33.07 8.26
C TYR A 472 -10.52 33.42 9.44
N ASN A 473 -10.68 34.72 9.73
CA ASN A 473 -11.62 35.30 10.70
C ASN A 473 -11.45 34.74 12.13
N ASN A 474 -10.22 34.58 12.60
CA ASN A 474 -9.93 33.94 13.87
C ASN A 474 -10.51 32.52 13.94
N ALA A 475 -10.21 31.69 12.95
CA ALA A 475 -10.70 30.32 12.83
C ALA A 475 -10.47 29.48 14.10
N ILE A 476 -11.27 28.46 14.29
CA ILE A 476 -11.01 27.44 15.31
C ILE A 476 -9.75 26.68 14.88
N LEU A 477 -8.69 26.79 15.69
CA LEU A 477 -7.42 26.11 15.41
C LEU A 477 -7.36 24.79 16.17
N ALA A 478 -7.30 23.68 15.42
CA ALA A 478 -7.41 22.32 15.92
C ALA A 478 -6.21 21.45 15.45
N PRO A 479 -5.02 21.63 16.04
CA PRO A 479 -3.89 20.75 15.75
C PRO A 479 -4.08 19.37 16.38
N GLU A 480 -3.51 18.34 15.73
CA GLU A 480 -3.37 17.02 16.34
C GLU A 480 -2.39 17.08 17.51
N VAL A 481 -2.72 16.38 18.60
CA VAL A 481 -1.90 16.41 19.84
C VAL A 481 -0.84 15.30 19.86
N THR A 482 -0.98 14.29 19.00
CA THR A 482 -0.12 13.10 19.01
C THR A 482 1.32 13.44 18.60
N GLY A 483 2.30 12.83 19.24
CA GLY A 483 3.72 13.03 18.90
C GLY A 483 4.21 14.47 19.11
N LEU A 484 4.74 15.11 18.06
CA LEU A 484 5.24 16.51 18.13
C LEU A 484 4.11 17.55 18.23
N GLY A 485 2.87 17.16 17.96
CA GLY A 485 1.72 18.05 18.11
C GLY A 485 1.53 18.59 19.53
N ALA A 486 1.96 17.86 20.57
CA ALA A 486 1.98 18.36 21.93
C ALA A 486 2.93 19.58 22.09
N GLY A 487 4.07 19.57 21.38
CA GLY A 487 5.00 20.70 21.32
C GLY A 487 4.37 21.91 20.62
N LEU A 488 3.69 21.68 19.50
CA LEU A 488 2.95 22.73 18.80
C LEU A 488 1.87 23.36 19.69
N ILE A 489 1.08 22.55 20.41
CA ILE A 489 0.08 23.04 21.37
C ILE A 489 0.71 23.94 22.42
N ALA A 490 1.86 23.54 23.00
CA ALA A 490 2.53 24.34 24.02
C ALA A 490 2.98 25.72 23.48
N LEU A 491 3.44 25.80 22.23
CA LEU A 491 3.78 27.06 21.57
C LEU A 491 2.55 27.93 21.31
N LEU A 492 1.47 27.33 20.82
CA LEU A 492 0.20 28.03 20.57
C LEU A 492 -0.46 28.52 21.86
N GLU A 493 -0.34 27.78 22.93
CA GLU A 493 -0.87 28.16 24.26
C GLU A 493 -0.13 29.40 24.82
N ARG A 494 1.18 29.48 24.63
CA ARG A 494 1.97 30.66 24.99
C ARG A 494 1.51 31.91 24.25
N SER A 495 1.10 31.77 22.98
CA SER A 495 0.54 32.91 22.22
C SER A 495 -0.81 33.38 22.74
N ARG A 496 -1.46 32.61 23.62
CA ARG A 496 -2.79 32.86 24.19
C ARG A 496 -3.88 32.99 23.13
N TYR A 497 -3.77 32.24 22.04
CA TYR A 497 -4.80 32.22 21.03
C TYR A 497 -6.13 31.73 21.62
N PHE A 498 -7.16 32.56 21.57
CA PHE A 498 -8.41 32.30 22.30
C PHE A 498 -9.26 31.19 21.67
N ASN A 499 -9.17 30.99 20.35
CA ASN A 499 -10.00 30.06 19.60
C ASN A 499 -9.28 28.73 19.29
N LEU A 500 -8.35 28.33 20.18
CA LEU A 500 -7.75 27.01 20.13
C LEU A 500 -8.79 25.96 20.53
N TYR A 501 -8.97 24.90 19.71
CA TYR A 501 -9.95 23.85 19.95
C TYR A 501 -9.74 23.18 21.31
N ARG A 502 -10.84 23.01 22.04
CA ARG A 502 -10.86 22.43 23.37
C ARG A 502 -11.85 21.29 23.42
N ARG A 503 -11.42 20.17 23.96
CA ARG A 503 -12.30 19.04 24.25
C ARG A 503 -12.31 18.76 25.76
N VAL A 504 -13.46 18.27 26.24
CA VAL A 504 -13.57 17.80 27.61
C VAL A 504 -13.39 16.30 27.62
N THR A 505 -12.51 15.82 28.46
CA THR A 505 -12.28 14.39 28.74
C THR A 505 -12.53 14.13 30.22
N THR A 506 -12.74 12.87 30.60
CA THR A 506 -12.81 12.46 31.99
C THR A 506 -11.44 11.98 32.43
N ASP A 507 -10.89 12.50 33.50
CA ASP A 507 -9.64 12.02 34.07
C ASP A 507 -9.80 10.63 34.74
N THR A 508 -8.71 10.05 35.19
CA THR A 508 -8.68 8.74 35.90
C THR A 508 -9.45 8.74 37.23
N ILE A 509 -9.76 9.91 37.78
CA ILE A 509 -10.51 10.09 39.04
C ILE A 509 -11.99 10.41 38.76
N GLY A 510 -12.39 10.51 37.46
CA GLY A 510 -13.77 10.76 37.06
C GLY A 510 -14.14 12.25 36.95
N GLY A 511 -13.16 13.17 37.07
CA GLY A 511 -13.37 14.60 36.90
C GLY A 511 -13.28 15.07 35.43
N PRO A 512 -14.01 16.13 35.03
CA PRO A 512 -13.89 16.70 33.69
C PRO A 512 -12.55 17.44 33.54
N THR A 513 -11.74 17.05 32.57
CA THR A 513 -10.48 17.69 32.20
C THR A 513 -10.57 18.29 30.82
N VAL A 514 -10.13 19.56 30.66
CA VAL A 514 -10.08 20.25 29.36
C VAL A 514 -8.74 20.01 28.72
N MET A 515 -8.75 19.39 27.53
CA MET A 515 -7.57 19.17 26.72
C MET A 515 -7.61 20.05 25.48
N LEU A 516 -6.46 20.57 25.06
CA LEU A 516 -6.33 21.40 23.85
C LEU A 516 -6.00 20.53 22.65
N GLY A 517 -6.49 20.93 21.47
CA GLY A 517 -6.27 20.21 20.22
C GLY A 517 -7.06 18.91 20.09
N TRP A 518 -6.85 18.21 18.99
CA TRP A 518 -7.45 16.90 18.71
C TRP A 518 -6.47 15.75 19.02
N ASP A 519 -6.93 14.73 19.74
CA ASP A 519 -6.12 13.58 20.10
C ASP A 519 -6.58 12.34 19.34
N THR A 520 -5.77 11.87 18.40
CA THR A 520 -6.04 10.68 17.59
C THR A 520 -5.62 9.42 18.32
N THR A 521 -6.52 8.89 19.13
CA THR A 521 -6.33 7.65 19.90
C THR A 521 -7.00 6.45 19.24
N ARG A 522 -6.78 5.25 19.79
CA ARG A 522 -7.53 4.04 19.40
C ARG A 522 -9.05 4.21 19.53
N LYS A 523 -9.54 5.07 20.44
CA LYS A 523 -10.95 5.34 20.66
C LYS A 523 -11.47 6.45 19.72
N THR A 524 -10.74 7.54 19.54
CA THR A 524 -11.17 8.70 18.77
C THR A 524 -11.01 8.53 17.27
N LYS A 525 -9.99 7.77 16.81
CA LYS A 525 -9.74 7.54 15.38
C LYS A 525 -10.92 6.86 14.66
N PRO A 526 -11.56 5.79 15.16
CA PRO A 526 -12.73 5.21 14.52
C PRO A 526 -13.92 6.17 14.40
N ALA A 527 -14.12 7.02 15.42
CA ALA A 527 -15.17 8.02 15.41
C ALA A 527 -14.94 9.11 14.35
N MET A 528 -13.72 9.65 14.32
CA MET A 528 -13.30 10.63 13.31
C MET A 528 -13.46 10.09 11.88
N VAL A 529 -13.03 8.86 11.66
CA VAL A 529 -13.18 8.16 10.37
C VAL A 529 -14.67 7.99 10.03
N GLY A 530 -15.49 7.48 10.96
CA GLY A 530 -16.92 7.25 10.72
C GLY A 530 -17.70 8.53 10.41
N LEU A 531 -17.38 9.63 11.08
CA LEU A 531 -17.95 10.94 10.77
C LEU A 531 -17.61 11.40 9.35
N THR A 532 -16.35 11.24 8.95
CA THR A 532 -15.90 11.64 7.61
C THR A 532 -16.47 10.73 6.52
N GLN A 533 -16.56 9.41 6.76
CA GLN A 533 -17.23 8.47 5.84
C GLN A 533 -18.67 8.89 5.56
N ARG A 534 -19.40 9.22 6.63
CA ARG A 534 -20.78 9.66 6.51
C ARG A 534 -20.89 11.01 5.80
N ALA A 535 -20.04 11.98 6.14
CA ALA A 535 -20.03 13.29 5.51
C ALA A 535 -19.72 13.21 4.01
N LEU A 536 -18.84 12.31 3.59
CA LEU A 536 -18.55 12.03 2.17
C LEU A 536 -19.75 11.40 1.48
N LYS A 537 -20.29 10.32 2.03
CA LYS A 537 -21.41 9.57 1.44
C LYS A 537 -22.67 10.41 1.29
N GLU A 538 -22.95 11.30 2.24
CA GLU A 538 -24.12 12.18 2.23
C GLU A 538 -23.83 13.52 1.50
N GLY A 539 -22.62 13.72 0.95
CA GLY A 539 -22.24 14.92 0.22
C GLY A 539 -22.11 16.19 1.08
N TYR A 540 -21.93 16.03 2.39
CA TYR A 540 -21.79 17.16 3.29
C TYR A 540 -20.41 17.80 3.29
N ILE A 541 -19.35 17.00 3.11
CA ILE A 541 -17.98 17.50 2.96
C ILE A 541 -17.68 17.75 1.49
N LYS A 542 -17.10 18.90 1.18
CA LYS A 542 -16.61 19.25 -0.16
C LYS A 542 -15.11 19.44 -0.12
N VAL A 543 -14.40 18.46 -0.60
CA VAL A 543 -12.94 18.48 -0.68
C VAL A 543 -12.51 19.00 -2.04
N ARG A 544 -11.67 20.03 -2.07
CA ARG A 544 -11.16 20.64 -3.31
C ARG A 544 -9.72 20.23 -3.61
N SER A 545 -8.99 19.78 -2.61
CA SER A 545 -7.62 19.32 -2.75
C SER A 545 -7.53 17.95 -3.40
N LYS A 546 -6.80 17.89 -4.52
CA LYS A 546 -6.43 16.61 -5.14
C LYS A 546 -5.64 15.72 -4.18
N GLN A 547 -4.74 16.32 -3.38
CA GLN A 547 -3.91 15.59 -2.43
C GLN A 547 -4.77 14.88 -1.36
N VAL A 548 -5.72 15.61 -0.75
CA VAL A 548 -6.63 15.04 0.23
C VAL A 548 -7.46 13.90 -0.36
N LEU A 549 -7.98 14.07 -1.57
CA LEU A 549 -8.77 13.04 -2.26
C LEU A 549 -7.94 11.82 -2.66
N ASP A 550 -6.70 12.01 -3.09
CA ASP A 550 -5.78 10.90 -3.41
C ASP A 550 -5.41 10.10 -2.15
N GLU A 551 -5.22 10.78 -1.02
CA GLU A 551 -4.97 10.12 0.26
C GLU A 551 -6.22 9.43 0.82
N MET A 552 -7.42 10.02 0.65
CA MET A 552 -8.69 9.36 1.01
C MET A 552 -8.94 8.10 0.16
N GLU A 553 -8.64 8.13 -1.13
CA GLU A 553 -8.74 6.95 -2.00
C GLU A 553 -7.78 5.83 -1.57
N ALA A 554 -6.58 6.20 -1.10
CA ALA A 554 -5.57 5.27 -0.64
C ALA A 554 -5.76 4.80 0.83
N TYR A 555 -6.63 5.46 1.60
CA TYR A 555 -6.80 5.19 3.03
C TYR A 555 -7.56 3.89 3.26
N THR A 556 -6.90 2.91 3.91
CA THR A 556 -7.40 1.54 4.02
C THR A 556 -7.51 1.06 5.46
N ARG A 557 -8.36 0.06 5.67
CA ARG A 557 -8.46 -0.71 6.90
C ARG A 557 -7.73 -2.03 6.72
N THR A 558 -6.64 -2.22 7.46
CA THR A 558 -5.88 -3.47 7.48
C THR A 558 -6.20 -4.21 8.78
N VAL A 559 -6.59 -5.47 8.66
CA VAL A 559 -6.79 -6.34 9.82
C VAL A 559 -5.45 -6.98 10.18
N LEU A 560 -4.92 -6.67 11.36
CA LEU A 560 -3.73 -7.31 11.88
C LEU A 560 -4.13 -8.56 12.69
N TYR A 561 -3.66 -9.72 12.25
CA TYR A 561 -3.80 -10.96 13.02
C TYR A 561 -2.70 -11.01 14.09
N SER A 562 -3.09 -11.13 15.35
CA SER A 562 -2.15 -11.37 16.44
C SER A 562 -1.61 -12.81 16.36
N LYS A 563 -0.36 -13.02 16.81
CA LYS A 563 0.26 -14.35 16.88
C LYS A 563 -0.38 -15.27 17.95
N ASP A 564 -1.16 -14.70 18.84
CA ASP A 564 -1.65 -15.36 20.05
C ASP A 564 -3.15 -15.75 20.03
N GLY A 565 -3.75 -15.91 18.82
CA GLY A 565 -5.12 -16.44 18.69
C GLY A 565 -6.21 -15.37 18.50
N ILE A 566 -7.42 -15.85 18.32
CA ILE A 566 -8.58 -15.21 17.71
C ILE A 566 -9.15 -13.96 18.46
N ASP A 567 -8.65 -13.63 19.65
CA ASP A 567 -9.31 -12.68 20.55
C ASP A 567 -8.88 -11.19 20.44
N SER A 568 -7.98 -10.84 19.51
CA SER A 568 -7.65 -9.42 19.29
C SER A 568 -7.53 -9.06 17.80
N LEU A 569 -8.65 -9.02 17.10
CA LEU A 569 -8.79 -8.40 15.78
C LEU A 569 -8.60 -6.88 15.90
N GLN A 570 -7.36 -6.41 15.82
CA GLN A 570 -7.09 -4.99 15.77
C GLN A 570 -7.08 -4.54 14.31
N ALA A 571 -8.09 -3.78 13.92
CA ALA A 571 -8.09 -3.09 12.63
C ALA A 571 -7.23 -1.84 12.73
N LYS A 572 -6.14 -1.79 11.95
CA LYS A 572 -5.36 -0.56 11.74
C LYS A 572 -5.96 0.17 10.54
N MET A 573 -6.30 1.45 10.71
CA MET A 573 -6.73 2.34 9.62
C MET A 573 -5.63 3.35 9.35
N GLY A 574 -5.31 3.57 8.07
CA GLY A 574 -4.25 4.49 7.64
C GLY A 574 -3.85 4.29 6.20
N ALA A 575 -2.88 5.08 5.76
CA ALA A 575 -2.27 4.89 4.45
C ALA A 575 -1.49 3.57 4.40
N PRO A 576 -1.48 2.89 3.25
CA PRO A 576 -0.61 1.73 3.02
C PRO A 576 0.87 2.15 3.01
N PRO A 577 1.81 1.19 3.18
CA PRO A 577 3.23 1.48 3.15
C PRO A 577 3.65 2.25 1.88
N GLY A 578 4.40 3.34 2.07
CA GLY A 578 4.85 4.20 0.96
C GLY A 578 3.88 5.31 0.54
N LYS A 579 2.70 5.38 1.15
CA LYS A 579 1.74 6.48 0.99
C LYS A 579 1.63 7.29 2.28
N ASN A 580 1.26 8.55 2.15
CA ASN A 580 0.98 9.45 3.27
C ASN A 580 -0.53 9.53 3.52
N ASP A 581 -0.92 9.89 4.74
CA ASP A 581 -2.31 10.16 5.14
C ASP A 581 -2.48 11.49 5.88
N ASP A 582 -1.44 12.33 5.89
CA ASP A 582 -1.38 13.58 6.65
C ASP A 582 -2.50 14.56 6.24
N ALA A 583 -2.71 14.74 4.94
CA ALA A 583 -3.77 15.61 4.41
C ALA A 583 -5.19 15.04 4.69
N CYS A 584 -5.34 13.73 4.54
CA CYS A 584 -6.57 13.02 4.89
C CYS A 584 -6.88 13.13 6.39
N VAL A 585 -5.88 12.97 7.26
CA VAL A 585 -6.02 13.09 8.72
C VAL A 585 -6.42 14.51 9.10
N ALA A 586 -5.78 15.53 8.54
CA ALA A 586 -6.16 16.93 8.78
C ALA A 586 -7.64 17.21 8.39
N ALA A 587 -8.10 16.70 7.23
CA ALA A 587 -9.50 16.82 6.81
C ALA A 587 -10.48 16.07 7.74
N MET A 588 -10.09 14.89 8.23
CA MET A 588 -10.88 14.12 9.21
C MET A 588 -10.99 14.85 10.55
N ILE A 589 -9.89 15.46 11.03
CA ILE A 589 -9.88 16.28 12.25
C ILE A 589 -10.85 17.45 12.09
N ALA A 590 -10.80 18.19 10.96
CA ALA A 590 -11.71 19.29 10.69
C ALA A 590 -13.18 18.86 10.71
N THR A 591 -13.50 17.71 10.11
CA THR A 591 -14.85 17.13 10.11
C THR A 591 -15.33 16.79 11.51
N ALA A 592 -14.48 16.17 12.31
CA ALA A 592 -14.81 15.83 13.70
C ALA A 592 -14.98 17.09 14.57
N VAL A 593 -14.08 18.06 14.45
CA VAL A 593 -14.18 19.35 15.16
C VAL A 593 -15.47 20.09 14.81
N ALA A 594 -15.86 20.10 13.53
CA ALA A 594 -17.14 20.71 13.11
C ALA A 594 -18.36 20.01 13.72
N HIS A 595 -18.31 18.67 13.81
CA HIS A 595 -19.41 17.89 14.42
C HIS A 595 -19.58 18.22 15.91
N TYR A 596 -18.49 18.39 16.65
CA TYR A 596 -18.52 18.68 18.11
C TYR A 596 -18.59 20.18 18.44
N THR A 597 -18.60 21.07 17.45
CA THR A 597 -18.62 22.51 17.65
C THR A 597 -20.02 23.09 17.40
N PRO A 598 -20.58 23.94 18.28
CA PRO A 598 -21.87 24.60 18.06
C PRO A 598 -21.88 25.49 16.82
N GLY A 599 -22.94 25.36 16.03
CA GLY A 599 -23.07 26.07 14.76
C GLY A 599 -22.23 25.46 13.65
N GLY A 600 -21.58 24.32 13.91
CA GLY A 600 -21.09 23.38 12.91
C GLY A 600 -22.22 22.50 12.38
N MET A 601 -21.88 21.45 11.64
CA MET A 601 -22.84 20.62 10.94
C MET A 601 -23.68 19.76 11.89
N SER A 602 -24.83 20.30 12.36
CA SER A 602 -25.80 19.58 13.21
C SER A 602 -26.61 18.49 12.47
N LYS A 603 -26.46 18.35 11.15
CA LYS A 603 -27.25 17.43 10.33
C LYS A 603 -26.76 15.98 10.34
N ILE A 604 -25.59 15.70 10.86
CA ILE A 604 -25.14 14.32 11.06
C ILE A 604 -25.79 13.80 12.35
N ASN A 605 -27.00 13.24 12.26
CA ASN A 605 -27.68 12.66 13.41
C ASN A 605 -26.84 11.56 14.06
N ALA A 606 -26.36 11.80 15.25
CA ALA A 606 -25.55 10.88 16.04
C ALA A 606 -26.34 9.65 16.54
N GLU A 607 -27.66 9.63 16.40
CA GLU A 607 -28.55 8.58 16.97
C GLU A 607 -28.39 7.19 16.32
N GLN A 608 -27.73 7.11 15.17
CA GLN A 608 -27.52 5.82 14.47
C GLN A 608 -26.09 5.25 14.57
N VAL A 609 -25.21 5.93 15.26
CA VAL A 609 -23.84 5.47 15.39
C VAL A 609 -23.60 5.09 16.85
N ASP A 610 -23.43 3.81 17.11
CA ASP A 610 -23.06 3.22 18.42
C ASP A 610 -21.68 3.71 18.93
N MET A 611 -21.28 4.90 18.46
CA MET A 611 -20.01 5.57 18.78
C MET A 611 -20.05 6.36 20.09
N GLU A 612 -21.23 6.69 20.62
CA GLU A 612 -21.32 7.35 21.93
C GLU A 612 -20.73 6.50 23.07
N LYS A 613 -20.81 5.15 22.93
CA LYS A 613 -20.16 4.23 23.86
C LYS A 613 -18.65 4.09 23.68
N ALA A 614 -18.12 4.43 22.51
CA ALA A 614 -16.69 4.36 22.21
C ALA A 614 -15.95 5.66 22.54
N LEU A 615 -16.66 6.77 22.55
CA LEU A 615 -16.17 8.08 22.93
C LEU A 615 -16.72 8.37 24.31
N ASP A 616 -15.87 8.43 25.32
CA ASP A 616 -16.21 8.91 26.68
C ASP A 616 -16.44 10.44 26.67
N HIS A 617 -17.15 10.92 25.63
CA HIS A 617 -17.52 12.30 25.44
C HIS A 617 -18.97 12.48 25.83
N ARG A 618 -19.22 13.17 26.92
CA ARG A 618 -20.59 13.62 27.24
C ARG A 618 -21.06 14.55 26.13
N ARG A 619 -22.21 14.21 25.54
CA ARG A 619 -22.97 15.09 24.67
C ARG A 619 -23.34 16.34 25.48
N TRP A 620 -22.92 17.52 25.05
CA TRP A 620 -23.34 18.77 25.64
C TRP A 620 -24.79 19.01 25.22
N SER A 621 -25.68 19.01 26.18
CA SER A 621 -27.04 19.51 25.94
C SER A 621 -27.01 21.04 25.78
N SER A 622 -28.06 21.62 25.20
CA SER A 622 -28.20 23.10 25.10
C SER A 622 -28.06 23.79 26.45
N ASN A 623 -28.39 23.11 27.56
CA ASN A 623 -28.24 23.61 28.91
C ASN A 623 -26.78 23.63 29.39
N ASP A 624 -25.98 22.66 28.96
CA ASP A 624 -24.54 22.59 29.30
C ASP A 624 -23.75 23.76 28.67
N TRP A 625 -24.22 24.27 27.54
CA TRP A 625 -23.63 25.44 26.89
C TRP A 625 -23.86 26.74 27.63
N SER A 626 -25.01 26.91 28.27
CA SER A 626 -25.27 28.08 29.11
C SER A 626 -24.33 28.12 30.31
N ASP A 627 -23.97 26.96 30.84
CA ASP A 627 -23.02 26.84 31.95
C ASP A 627 -21.56 26.99 31.49
N TYR A 628 -21.24 26.54 30.26
CA TYR A 628 -19.93 26.79 29.64
C TYR A 628 -19.72 28.27 29.33
N GLU A 629 -20.71 28.99 28.79
CA GLU A 629 -20.64 30.43 28.61
C GLU A 629 -20.45 31.14 29.96
N LYS A 630 -21.19 30.72 30.99
CA LYS A 630 -21.01 31.22 32.35
C LYS A 630 -19.62 30.93 32.90
N GLN A 631 -19.10 29.71 32.70
CA GLN A 631 -17.72 29.34 33.10
C GLN A 631 -16.66 30.07 32.28
N SER A 632 -16.86 30.26 30.96
CA SER A 632 -15.96 31.03 30.12
C SER A 632 -15.96 32.53 30.50
N VAL A 633 -17.09 33.07 30.87
CA VAL A 633 -17.21 34.42 31.41
C VAL A 633 -16.58 34.50 32.80
N MET A 634 -16.73 33.46 33.63
CA MET A 634 -16.09 33.40 34.96
C MET A 634 -14.56 33.26 34.84
N LEU A 635 -14.04 32.43 33.90
CA LEU A 635 -12.63 32.33 33.58
C LEU A 635 -12.07 33.66 33.04
N ARG A 636 -12.78 34.35 32.16
CA ARG A 636 -12.42 35.68 31.69
C ARG A 636 -12.35 36.71 32.86
N ARG A 637 -13.30 36.61 33.83
CA ARG A 637 -13.24 37.45 35.04
C ARG A 637 -12.07 37.13 35.97
N VAL A 638 -11.77 35.87 36.18
CA VAL A 638 -10.64 35.42 36.98
C VAL A 638 -9.31 35.83 36.35
N MET A 639 -9.18 35.66 35.01
CA MET A 639 -7.96 36.03 34.27
C MET A 639 -7.82 37.56 34.08
N SER A 640 -8.93 38.32 34.14
CA SER A 640 -8.88 39.81 34.10
C SER A 640 -8.53 40.49 35.43
N GLY A 641 -8.24 39.74 36.48
CA GLY A 641 -7.74 40.25 37.76
C GLY A 641 -8.77 41.05 38.56
N LYS A 642 -10.05 41.11 38.16
CA LYS A 642 -11.07 41.80 38.94
C LYS A 642 -11.60 40.88 40.05
N ARG A 643 -10.91 40.90 41.20
CA ARG A 643 -11.50 40.43 42.47
C ARG A 643 -12.68 41.32 42.82
N ARG A 644 -13.78 40.72 43.23
CA ARG A 644 -14.86 41.46 43.88
C ARG A 644 -14.30 42.09 45.16
N GLN A 645 -14.51 43.38 45.32
CA GLN A 645 -14.65 43.96 46.62
C GLN A 645 -15.93 43.51 47.25
#